data_261c8a4f09c6dfa6d2d1cf33e4ea915f
#
_entry.id   261c8a4f09c6dfa6d2d1cf33e4ea915f
#
_cell.length_a   1.000
_cell.length_b   1.000
_cell.length_c   1.000
_cell.angle_alpha   90.00
_cell.angle_beta   90.00
_cell.angle_gamma   90.00
#
_symmetry.space_group_name_H-M   'P 1'
#
loop_
_entity.id
_entity.type
_entity.pdbx_description
1 polymer ?
#
loop_
_entity_poly.entity_id
_entity_poly.type
_entity_poly.pdbx_seq_one_letter_code
_entity_poly.pdbx_strand_id
1 'polypeptide(L)'
;MGKANFIHARRGNLIDRLKQVKLETWLFWGVIAVYLLTRLVCLTQFPIYFFTDEAIQSMSANDLVVLGFRDEAGRLLPTFFENGSQYNLGFSVYLQLIPNLLFGRSVLVTRGTAVLATLVAAFSIGLILRDFFKMHHWWLGPLVLAIIPAWFLHSRTAFETSLMASLYAGFLYFYFRYRYKDPRNLYPDLVLGALAFYAYSPGQVVVVVTSVALIISDFRYHWKQRRTLLVGLLLLVLLAAPYIRFRIEQGTEITHHLQILKSYWLGDIPLWEKLLNYVTRYLKGLNPLYWFLPNNVDLIRHVMKGMGHLPLVTAPMLFLGLWQCIRNIRTSAHRVILIALLAAPSGAALVDIAITRVLVLVIPAVILISLGFEYSLEYISHLKMPKWVHGSVLFGLLTLMSFGMLVEALVYGPTWDDDYTLYGLQYGGQELFNEIKDLQKQYPDKKVILSPNWANGTDTIARFFLGDPLPIEIGSIQEFGNEILPLDKNIIHIMLPNEYHWMLESGKFTDIEVIQTLKYPNGSDGFFFVTMNYVDNINEIIEQEIAERRKPRQATIMISGQEVQAVYPLLDMNEIKHAFDGNDTTLIRTFEANPLRIELTFPEPRWISNVTALVGGASTRLSLIMTIFGSDGVVTRSTEVGESTQVRPITIELDEPVLVDHLVIEVLNINDGNVAHVHLWEITFK
;
A
#
# COMPACT_ATOMS: atom_id res chain seq x y z
N MET A 1 -3.34 -8.23 -64.85
CA MET A 1 -3.15 -6.76 -64.72
C MET A 1 -4.10 -6.07 -63.70
N GLY A 2 -5.03 -6.76 -63.04
CA GLY A 2 -6.03 -6.12 -62.17
C GLY A 2 -5.66 -5.90 -60.68
N LYS A 3 -4.69 -6.63 -60.12
CA LYS A 3 -4.34 -6.52 -58.68
C LYS A 3 -3.36 -5.39 -58.36
N ALA A 4 -2.47 -5.01 -59.26
CA ALA A 4 -1.51 -3.94 -59.02
C ALA A 4 -2.12 -2.54 -58.96
N ASN A 5 -3.15 -2.29 -59.77
CA ASN A 5 -3.86 -0.99 -59.79
C ASN A 5 -4.74 -0.75 -58.55
N PHE A 6 -5.24 -1.81 -57.88
CA PHE A 6 -6.06 -1.68 -56.68
C PHE A 6 -5.20 -1.29 -55.42
N ILE A 7 -3.95 -1.73 -55.39
CA ILE A 7 -3.04 -1.41 -54.30
C ILE A 7 -2.52 0.03 -54.42
N HIS A 8 -2.27 0.51 -55.65
CA HIS A 8 -1.83 1.90 -55.87
C HIS A 8 -2.95 2.91 -55.61
N ALA A 9 -4.20 2.62 -56.01
CA ALA A 9 -5.34 3.49 -55.72
C ALA A 9 -5.68 3.60 -54.22
N ARG A 10 -5.50 2.52 -53.42
CA ARG A 10 -5.64 2.56 -51.99
C ARG A 10 -4.50 3.33 -51.29
N ARG A 11 -3.25 3.23 -51.78
CA ARG A 11 -2.11 4.00 -51.23
C ARG A 11 -2.24 5.49 -51.50
N GLY A 12 -2.64 5.92 -52.69
CA GLY A 12 -2.93 7.34 -52.99
C GLY A 12 -3.98 7.94 -52.07
N ASN A 13 -5.08 7.24 -51.82
CA ASN A 13 -6.14 7.68 -50.88
C ASN A 13 -5.68 7.71 -49.40
N LEU A 14 -4.75 6.86 -49.00
CA LEU A 14 -4.20 6.86 -47.62
C LEU A 14 -3.24 8.04 -47.40
N ILE A 15 -2.34 8.30 -48.39
CA ILE A 15 -1.37 9.42 -48.34
C ILE A 15 -2.10 10.76 -48.38
N ASP A 16 -3.13 10.90 -49.19
CA ASP A 16 -3.94 12.14 -49.28
C ASP A 16 -4.78 12.35 -48.01
N ARG A 17 -5.30 11.30 -47.39
CA ARG A 17 -5.93 11.37 -46.05
C ARG A 17 -4.96 11.74 -44.95
N LEU A 18 -3.73 11.23 -44.99
CA LEU A 18 -2.67 11.57 -44.02
C LEU A 18 -2.23 13.04 -44.16
N LYS A 19 -2.18 13.60 -45.36
CA LYS A 19 -1.86 15.02 -45.62
C LYS A 19 -2.95 15.99 -45.10
N GLN A 20 -4.17 15.51 -44.87
CA GLN A 20 -5.28 16.30 -44.32
C GLN A 20 -5.36 16.30 -42.82
N VAL A 21 -4.55 15.47 -42.14
CA VAL A 21 -4.49 15.41 -40.66
C VAL A 21 -3.77 16.65 -40.12
N LYS A 22 -4.43 17.35 -39.20
CA LYS A 22 -3.85 18.57 -38.58
C LYS A 22 -2.58 18.23 -37.80
N LEU A 23 -1.63 19.15 -37.77
CA LEU A 23 -0.35 19.03 -37.07
C LEU A 23 -0.55 18.62 -35.60
N GLU A 24 -1.54 19.19 -34.92
CA GLU A 24 -1.85 18.91 -33.53
C GLU A 24 -2.18 17.43 -33.28
N THR A 25 -2.79 16.78 -34.26
CA THR A 25 -3.09 15.34 -34.16
C THR A 25 -1.82 14.50 -34.28
N TRP A 26 -0.89 14.89 -35.16
CA TRP A 26 0.42 14.24 -35.25
C TRP A 26 1.25 14.45 -33.99
N LEU A 27 1.25 15.67 -33.45
CA LEU A 27 1.91 15.96 -32.16
C LEU A 27 1.30 15.14 -31.02
N PHE A 28 -0.02 15.00 -30.97
CA PHE A 28 -0.67 14.16 -29.96
C PHE A 28 -0.19 12.70 -30.03
N TRP A 29 -0.15 12.10 -31.21
CA TRP A 29 0.36 10.74 -31.35
C TRP A 29 1.85 10.64 -31.04
N GLY A 30 2.62 11.66 -31.39
CA GLY A 30 4.02 11.81 -30.97
C GLY A 30 4.17 11.83 -29.45
N VAL A 31 3.30 12.57 -28.75
CA VAL A 31 3.25 12.58 -27.27
C VAL A 31 2.89 11.22 -26.71
N ILE A 32 1.91 10.52 -27.28
CA ILE A 32 1.57 9.16 -26.82
C ILE A 32 2.75 8.21 -27.02
N ALA A 33 3.51 8.35 -28.09
CA ALA A 33 4.74 7.58 -28.30
C ALA A 33 5.81 7.92 -27.24
N VAL A 34 6.05 9.22 -26.97
CA VAL A 34 6.95 9.67 -25.89
C VAL A 34 6.50 9.14 -24.54
N TYR A 35 5.21 9.22 -24.23
CA TYR A 35 4.63 8.70 -23.00
C TYR A 35 4.91 7.21 -22.86
N LEU A 36 4.61 6.40 -23.87
CA LEU A 36 4.86 4.96 -23.85
C LEU A 36 6.35 4.63 -23.77
N LEU A 37 7.20 5.27 -24.57
CA LEU A 37 8.64 5.04 -24.54
C LEU A 37 9.22 5.28 -23.14
N THR A 38 8.88 6.40 -22.50
CA THR A 38 9.39 6.72 -21.18
C THR A 38 8.81 5.83 -20.08
N ARG A 39 7.74 5.08 -20.33
CA ARG A 39 7.19 4.11 -19.36
C ARG A 39 7.64 2.69 -19.62
N LEU A 40 7.90 2.29 -20.87
CA LEU A 40 8.24 0.92 -21.24
C LEU A 40 9.74 0.65 -21.28
N VAL A 41 10.57 1.65 -21.57
CA VAL A 41 12.03 1.47 -21.58
C VAL A 41 12.52 1.09 -20.19
N CYS A 42 13.24 -0.03 -20.10
CA CYS A 42 13.76 -0.59 -18.84
C CYS A 42 12.69 -0.72 -17.74
N LEU A 43 11.47 -1.15 -18.10
CA LEU A 43 10.32 -1.21 -17.19
C LEU A 43 10.54 -2.16 -16.01
N THR A 44 11.36 -3.19 -16.15
CA THR A 44 11.68 -4.18 -15.12
C THR A 44 12.74 -3.71 -14.13
N GLN A 45 13.37 -2.55 -14.39
CA GLN A 45 14.40 -1.95 -13.56
C GLN A 45 13.80 -0.82 -12.71
N PHE A 46 14.67 -0.08 -12.00
CA PHE A 46 14.27 1.14 -11.30
C PHE A 46 13.56 2.13 -12.28
N PRO A 47 12.65 3.04 -11.91
CA PRO A 47 12.35 3.45 -10.53
C PRO A 47 11.31 2.56 -9.86
N ILE A 48 11.44 2.47 -8.55
CA ILE A 48 10.75 1.56 -7.63
C ILE A 48 11.07 0.10 -7.98
N TYR A 49 11.84 -0.58 -7.11
CA TYR A 49 12.09 -2.00 -7.24
C TYR A 49 10.78 -2.78 -7.17
N PHE A 50 10.78 -3.99 -7.77
CA PHE A 50 9.56 -4.79 -7.81
C PHE A 50 9.12 -5.15 -6.39
N PHE A 51 7.90 -4.76 -6.05
CA PHE A 51 7.39 -4.70 -4.70
C PHE A 51 6.32 -5.79 -4.47
N THR A 52 6.08 -6.14 -3.21
CA THR A 52 5.08 -7.14 -2.83
C THR A 52 3.68 -6.79 -3.33
N ASP A 53 3.28 -5.51 -3.22
CA ASP A 53 1.96 -5.06 -3.70
C ASP A 53 1.78 -5.26 -5.22
N GLU A 54 2.88 -5.28 -6.00
CA GLU A 54 2.82 -5.62 -7.42
C GLU A 54 2.74 -7.15 -7.63
N ALA A 55 3.48 -7.93 -6.83
CA ALA A 55 3.50 -9.38 -6.91
C ALA A 55 2.15 -9.98 -6.52
N ILE A 56 1.55 -9.52 -5.42
CA ILE A 56 0.32 -10.08 -4.88
C ILE A 56 -0.86 -9.98 -5.86
N GLN A 57 -0.95 -8.90 -6.64
CA GLN A 57 -2.01 -8.76 -7.65
C GLN A 57 -1.92 -9.84 -8.73
N SER A 58 -0.71 -10.12 -9.22
CA SER A 58 -0.47 -11.18 -10.19
C SER A 58 -0.62 -12.57 -9.58
N MET A 59 -0.21 -12.75 -8.32
CA MET A 59 -0.39 -14.01 -7.60
C MET A 59 -1.88 -14.30 -7.36
N SER A 60 -2.62 -13.35 -6.82
CA SER A 60 -4.07 -13.49 -6.59
C SER A 60 -4.84 -13.73 -7.91
N ALA A 61 -4.41 -13.13 -9.03
CA ALA A 61 -4.98 -13.41 -10.34
C ALA A 61 -4.71 -14.85 -10.80
N ASN A 62 -3.51 -15.38 -10.53
CA ASN A 62 -3.17 -16.77 -10.82
C ASN A 62 -3.96 -17.72 -9.93
N ASP A 63 -4.01 -17.47 -8.62
CA ASP A 63 -4.70 -18.31 -7.65
C ASP A 63 -6.20 -18.35 -7.92
N LEU A 64 -6.79 -17.22 -8.37
CA LEU A 64 -8.17 -17.16 -8.80
C LEU A 64 -8.48 -18.13 -9.95
N VAL A 65 -7.56 -18.32 -10.89
CA VAL A 65 -7.72 -19.30 -11.98
C VAL A 65 -7.59 -20.72 -11.48
N VAL A 66 -6.56 -20.99 -10.66
CA VAL A 66 -6.28 -22.32 -10.10
C VAL A 66 -7.44 -22.80 -9.22
N LEU A 67 -8.03 -21.90 -8.44
CA LEU A 67 -9.15 -22.19 -7.53
C LEU A 67 -10.55 -22.11 -8.20
N GLY A 68 -10.61 -22.06 -9.54
CA GLY A 68 -11.88 -22.01 -10.26
C GLY A 68 -12.71 -20.76 -10.00
N PHE A 69 -12.06 -19.59 -10.05
CA PHE A 69 -12.62 -18.26 -9.78
C PHE A 69 -13.14 -18.08 -8.35
N ARG A 70 -12.50 -18.77 -7.40
CA ARG A 70 -12.75 -18.63 -5.97
C ARG A 70 -11.51 -18.09 -5.27
N ASP A 71 -11.71 -17.48 -4.11
CA ASP A 71 -10.61 -17.20 -3.18
C ASP A 71 -10.34 -18.41 -2.26
N GLU A 72 -9.34 -18.28 -1.39
CA GLU A 72 -8.98 -19.33 -0.42
C GLU A 72 -10.12 -19.67 0.57
N ALA A 73 -11.01 -18.71 0.85
CA ALA A 73 -12.22 -18.93 1.64
C ALA A 73 -13.38 -19.57 0.84
N GLY A 74 -13.15 -19.94 -0.44
CA GLY A 74 -14.14 -20.58 -1.32
C GLY A 74 -15.18 -19.64 -1.92
N ARG A 75 -15.05 -18.32 -1.78
CA ARG A 75 -16.01 -17.33 -2.30
C ARG A 75 -15.82 -17.14 -3.80
N LEU A 76 -16.89 -17.32 -4.56
CA LEU A 76 -16.90 -17.16 -6.01
C LEU A 76 -16.82 -15.68 -6.41
N LEU A 77 -15.90 -15.34 -7.31
CA LEU A 77 -15.69 -13.99 -7.83
C LEU A 77 -15.61 -12.95 -6.68
N PRO A 78 -14.61 -13.01 -5.82
CA PRO A 78 -14.48 -12.13 -4.66
C PRO A 78 -14.40 -10.68 -5.11
N THR A 79 -15.04 -9.77 -4.38
CA THR A 79 -15.02 -8.33 -4.70
C THR A 79 -13.67 -7.71 -4.38
N PHE A 80 -13.12 -8.09 -3.22
CA PHE A 80 -11.78 -7.72 -2.78
C PHE A 80 -11.01 -8.96 -2.37
N PHE A 81 -9.70 -8.91 -2.55
CA PHE A 81 -8.76 -9.97 -2.24
C PHE A 81 -7.95 -9.61 -1.00
N GLU A 82 -7.50 -10.60 -0.30
CA GLU A 82 -6.67 -10.46 0.88
C GLU A 82 -5.27 -9.96 0.50
N ASN A 83 -4.74 -9.05 1.31
CA ASN A 83 -3.39 -8.54 1.27
C ASN A 83 -2.88 -8.43 2.72
N GLY A 84 -2.15 -9.42 3.17
CA GLY A 84 -1.84 -9.59 4.58
C GLY A 84 -3.12 -9.80 5.39
N SER A 85 -3.40 -8.95 6.36
CA SER A 85 -4.61 -9.04 7.20
C SER A 85 -5.78 -8.19 6.69
N GLN A 86 -5.77 -7.69 5.45
CA GLN A 86 -6.77 -6.75 4.92
C GLN A 86 -7.32 -7.21 3.58
N TYR A 87 -8.59 -6.91 3.29
CA TYR A 87 -9.23 -7.06 1.98
C TYR A 87 -9.24 -5.72 1.24
N ASN A 88 -8.11 -5.33 0.64
CA ASN A 88 -7.95 -4.03 0.00
C ASN A 88 -7.64 -4.07 -1.49
N LEU A 89 -7.28 -5.23 -2.06
CA LEU A 89 -7.06 -5.43 -3.49
C LEU A 89 -8.39 -5.76 -4.19
N GLY A 90 -8.64 -5.18 -5.33
CA GLY A 90 -9.91 -5.36 -6.03
C GLY A 90 -9.74 -5.48 -7.54
N PHE A 91 -10.16 -4.46 -8.29
CA PHE A 91 -10.14 -4.48 -9.76
C PHE A 91 -8.73 -4.70 -10.34
N SER A 92 -7.68 -4.31 -9.64
CA SER A 92 -6.28 -4.52 -10.05
C SER A 92 -5.95 -5.99 -10.29
N VAL A 93 -6.46 -6.90 -9.45
CA VAL A 93 -6.28 -8.36 -9.60
C VAL A 93 -6.96 -8.85 -10.88
N TYR A 94 -8.21 -8.46 -11.12
CA TYR A 94 -8.93 -8.84 -12.35
C TYR A 94 -8.27 -8.30 -13.61
N LEU A 95 -7.64 -7.12 -13.53
CA LEU A 95 -6.89 -6.54 -14.64
C LEU A 95 -5.68 -7.40 -15.04
N GLN A 96 -5.00 -8.04 -14.07
CA GLN A 96 -3.85 -8.90 -14.30
C GLN A 96 -4.24 -10.29 -14.87
N LEU A 97 -5.50 -10.71 -14.76
CA LEU A 97 -5.94 -12.06 -15.08
C LEU A 97 -5.64 -12.46 -16.54
N ILE A 98 -6.13 -11.68 -17.49
CA ILE A 98 -5.98 -11.99 -18.94
C ILE A 98 -4.50 -11.90 -19.36
N PRO A 99 -3.74 -10.83 -19.02
CA PRO A 99 -2.32 -10.78 -19.36
C PRO A 99 -1.50 -11.94 -18.80
N ASN A 100 -1.73 -12.34 -17.56
CA ASN A 100 -1.04 -13.48 -16.95
C ASN A 100 -1.37 -14.80 -17.65
N LEU A 101 -2.62 -15.01 -18.05
CA LEU A 101 -3.02 -16.20 -18.80
C LEU A 101 -2.38 -16.26 -20.19
N LEU A 102 -2.25 -15.13 -20.88
CA LEU A 102 -1.75 -15.08 -22.25
C LEU A 102 -0.22 -15.07 -22.36
N PHE A 103 0.45 -14.37 -21.43
CA PHE A 103 1.89 -14.09 -21.54
C PHE A 103 2.70 -14.68 -20.39
N GLY A 104 2.04 -15.32 -19.43
CA GLY A 104 2.68 -15.83 -18.22
C GLY A 104 2.95 -14.71 -17.20
N ARG A 105 3.35 -15.13 -16.00
CA ARG A 105 3.67 -14.26 -14.88
C ARG A 105 5.10 -13.74 -14.97
N SER A 106 5.26 -12.43 -15.05
CA SER A 106 6.57 -11.76 -15.02
C SER A 106 6.42 -10.29 -14.65
N VAL A 107 7.50 -9.66 -14.16
CA VAL A 107 7.53 -8.22 -13.87
C VAL A 107 7.11 -7.39 -15.08
N LEU A 108 7.57 -7.78 -16.28
CA LEU A 108 7.21 -7.10 -17.53
C LEU A 108 5.70 -7.16 -17.81
N VAL A 109 5.07 -8.31 -17.64
CA VAL A 109 3.63 -8.49 -17.87
C VAL A 109 2.82 -7.71 -16.83
N THR A 110 3.18 -7.83 -15.55
CA THR A 110 2.51 -7.14 -14.44
C THR A 110 2.55 -5.63 -14.62
N ARG A 111 3.75 -5.06 -14.80
CA ARG A 111 3.93 -3.61 -14.99
C ARG A 111 3.45 -3.13 -16.35
N GLY A 112 3.66 -3.90 -17.41
CA GLY A 112 3.19 -3.57 -18.77
C GLY A 112 1.67 -3.40 -18.83
N THR A 113 0.94 -4.26 -18.14
CA THR A 113 -0.52 -4.16 -17.99
C THR A 113 -0.92 -2.85 -17.32
N ALA A 114 -0.25 -2.48 -16.23
CA ALA A 114 -0.49 -1.23 -15.53
C ALA A 114 -0.16 -0.01 -16.40
N VAL A 115 0.99 -0.01 -17.12
CA VAL A 115 1.37 1.05 -18.07
C VAL A 115 0.27 1.26 -19.11
N LEU A 116 -0.25 0.17 -19.72
CA LEU A 116 -1.32 0.28 -20.71
C LEU A 116 -2.61 0.85 -20.12
N ALA A 117 -2.94 0.49 -18.87
CA ALA A 117 -4.09 1.07 -18.17
C ALA A 117 -3.93 2.58 -17.95
N THR A 118 -2.71 3.09 -17.74
CA THR A 118 -2.47 4.54 -17.58
C THR A 118 -2.69 5.35 -18.85
N LEU A 119 -2.74 4.72 -20.03
CA LEU A 119 -3.14 5.39 -21.25
C LEU A 119 -4.56 5.97 -21.19
N VAL A 120 -5.45 5.39 -20.37
CA VAL A 120 -6.78 5.93 -20.13
C VAL A 120 -6.70 7.38 -19.64
N ALA A 121 -5.77 7.68 -18.72
CA ALA A 121 -5.55 9.05 -18.24
C ALA A 121 -5.01 9.96 -19.35
N ALA A 122 -3.97 9.50 -20.08
CA ALA A 122 -3.35 10.30 -21.14
C ALA A 122 -4.36 10.66 -22.25
N PHE A 123 -5.14 9.69 -22.71
CA PHE A 123 -6.20 9.93 -23.72
C PHE A 123 -7.31 10.81 -23.17
N SER A 124 -7.79 10.52 -21.95
CA SER A 124 -8.92 11.28 -21.36
C SER A 124 -8.57 12.75 -21.19
N ILE A 125 -7.40 13.06 -20.65
CA ILE A 125 -6.93 14.44 -20.48
C ILE A 125 -6.84 15.16 -21.83
N GLY A 126 -6.16 14.56 -22.82
CA GLY A 126 -6.04 15.16 -24.14
C GLY A 126 -7.42 15.40 -24.79
N LEU A 127 -8.32 14.44 -24.71
CA LEU A 127 -9.67 14.56 -25.27
C LEU A 127 -10.54 15.58 -24.51
N ILE A 128 -10.41 15.71 -23.19
CA ILE A 128 -11.07 16.75 -22.39
C ILE A 128 -10.64 18.13 -22.90
N LEU A 129 -9.34 18.35 -23.04
CA LEU A 129 -8.78 19.63 -23.50
C LEU A 129 -9.22 19.97 -24.93
N ARG A 130 -9.22 18.97 -25.85
CA ARG A 130 -9.67 19.14 -27.23
C ARG A 130 -11.17 19.42 -27.36
N ASP A 131 -11.98 18.57 -26.75
CA ASP A 131 -13.42 18.52 -27.05
C ASP A 131 -14.23 19.53 -26.23
N PHE A 132 -13.80 19.88 -25.02
CA PHE A 132 -14.59 20.70 -24.11
C PHE A 132 -13.96 22.06 -23.83
N PHE A 133 -12.63 22.13 -23.71
CA PHE A 133 -11.91 23.40 -23.61
C PHE A 133 -11.51 23.99 -24.95
N LYS A 134 -11.64 23.23 -26.07
CA LYS A 134 -11.33 23.69 -27.44
C LYS A 134 -9.90 24.16 -27.61
N MET A 135 -8.96 23.62 -26.81
CA MET A 135 -7.56 23.99 -26.89
C MET A 135 -6.94 23.65 -28.25
N HIS A 136 -6.14 24.56 -28.77
CA HIS A 136 -5.36 24.32 -29.97
C HIS A 136 -4.26 23.28 -29.71
N HIS A 137 -3.51 23.44 -28.61
CA HIS A 137 -2.43 22.55 -28.22
C HIS A 137 -2.90 21.47 -27.23
N TRP A 138 -3.98 20.76 -27.55
CA TRP A 138 -4.57 19.72 -26.68
C TRP A 138 -3.64 18.52 -26.39
N TRP A 139 -2.57 18.35 -27.18
CA TRP A 139 -1.49 17.41 -26.93
C TRP A 139 -0.63 17.77 -25.68
N LEU A 140 -0.72 19.00 -25.19
CA LEU A 140 -0.06 19.42 -23.95
C LEU A 140 -0.50 18.57 -22.75
N GLY A 141 -1.77 18.19 -22.68
CA GLY A 141 -2.27 17.43 -21.53
C GLY A 141 -1.47 16.15 -21.27
N PRO A 142 -1.44 15.19 -22.18
CA PRO A 142 -0.65 13.97 -21.97
C PRO A 142 0.86 14.23 -21.92
N LEU A 143 1.40 15.30 -22.53
CA LEU A 143 2.82 15.61 -22.41
C LEU A 143 3.16 16.22 -21.05
N VAL A 144 2.31 17.08 -20.49
CA VAL A 144 2.44 17.55 -19.10
C VAL A 144 2.33 16.36 -18.14
N LEU A 145 1.38 15.45 -18.35
CA LEU A 145 1.27 14.23 -17.57
C LEU A 145 2.58 13.41 -17.60
N ALA A 146 3.26 13.39 -18.76
CA ALA A 146 4.50 12.66 -18.94
C ALA A 146 5.67 13.20 -18.08
N ILE A 147 5.69 14.49 -17.76
CA ILE A 147 6.75 15.15 -16.98
C ILE A 147 6.45 15.27 -15.48
N ILE A 148 5.31 14.77 -15.00
CA ILE A 148 4.98 14.82 -13.56
C ILE A 148 5.78 13.73 -12.84
N PRO A 149 6.69 14.08 -11.87
CA PRO A 149 7.54 13.10 -11.21
C PRO A 149 6.76 12.02 -10.45
N ALA A 150 5.74 12.39 -9.68
CA ALA A 150 4.90 11.42 -8.99
C ALA A 150 4.18 10.48 -9.96
N TRP A 151 3.66 10.99 -11.06
CA TRP A 151 3.02 10.18 -12.09
C TRP A 151 4.03 9.29 -12.82
N PHE A 152 5.22 9.80 -13.10
CA PHE A 152 6.29 9.03 -13.74
C PHE A 152 6.63 7.77 -12.94
N LEU A 153 6.86 7.90 -11.64
CA LEU A 153 7.13 6.76 -10.76
C LEU A 153 5.97 5.76 -10.75
N HIS A 154 4.76 6.22 -10.41
CA HIS A 154 3.61 5.34 -10.19
C HIS A 154 2.99 4.79 -11.48
N SER A 155 3.20 5.41 -12.64
CA SER A 155 2.75 4.88 -13.93
C SER A 155 3.67 3.81 -14.52
N ARG A 156 4.82 3.54 -13.89
CA ARG A 156 5.75 2.46 -14.25
C ARG A 156 5.66 1.26 -13.31
N THR A 157 4.76 1.29 -12.35
CA THR A 157 4.51 0.25 -11.35
C THR A 157 3.08 -0.24 -11.46
N ALA A 158 2.81 -1.44 -10.94
CA ALA A 158 1.47 -2.01 -10.92
C ALA A 158 0.69 -1.66 -9.65
N PHE A 159 0.83 -0.43 -9.15
CA PHE A 159 0.06 0.01 -7.99
C PHE A 159 -1.36 0.44 -8.35
N GLU A 160 -2.31 0.14 -7.46
CA GLU A 160 -3.72 0.48 -7.59
C GLU A 160 -3.96 1.98 -7.75
N THR A 161 -3.09 2.80 -7.15
CA THR A 161 -3.24 4.25 -7.13
C THR A 161 -3.20 4.88 -8.53
N SER A 162 -2.27 4.42 -9.40
CA SER A 162 -2.19 4.91 -10.78
C SER A 162 -3.32 4.38 -11.65
N LEU A 163 -3.78 3.15 -11.40
CA LEU A 163 -4.94 2.56 -12.04
C LEU A 163 -6.21 3.35 -11.69
N MET A 164 -6.44 3.60 -10.40
CA MET A 164 -7.59 4.39 -9.92
C MET A 164 -7.60 5.79 -10.53
N ALA A 165 -6.48 6.50 -10.50
CA ALA A 165 -6.37 7.85 -11.08
C ALA A 165 -6.62 7.84 -12.60
N SER A 166 -6.19 6.78 -13.30
CA SER A 166 -6.43 6.63 -14.75
C SER A 166 -7.91 6.41 -15.06
N LEU A 167 -8.57 5.54 -14.31
CA LEU A 167 -10.02 5.29 -14.47
C LEU A 167 -10.83 6.53 -14.07
N TYR A 168 -10.40 7.27 -13.04
CA TYR A 168 -11.00 8.53 -12.65
C TYR A 168 -10.90 9.61 -13.76
N ALA A 169 -9.78 9.68 -14.48
CA ALA A 169 -9.68 10.55 -15.65
C ALA A 169 -10.69 10.16 -16.75
N GLY A 170 -10.88 8.85 -16.97
CA GLY A 170 -11.89 8.31 -17.87
C GLY A 170 -13.32 8.64 -17.42
N PHE A 171 -13.61 8.51 -16.13
CA PHE A 171 -14.87 8.92 -15.50
C PHE A 171 -15.14 10.40 -15.78
N LEU A 172 -14.20 11.31 -15.50
CA LEU A 172 -14.36 12.73 -15.82
C LEU A 172 -14.61 12.98 -17.31
N TYR A 173 -13.88 12.30 -18.22
CA TYR A 173 -14.07 12.45 -19.66
C TYR A 173 -15.49 12.07 -20.09
N PHE A 174 -16.03 10.95 -19.59
CA PHE A 174 -17.39 10.54 -19.95
C PHE A 174 -18.46 11.39 -19.26
N TYR A 175 -18.19 11.95 -18.07
CA TYR A 175 -19.04 12.98 -17.49
C TYR A 175 -19.13 14.22 -18.40
N PHE A 176 -18.01 14.71 -18.93
CA PHE A 176 -18.01 15.79 -19.92
C PHE A 176 -18.81 15.44 -21.15
N ARG A 177 -18.66 14.22 -21.65
CA ARG A 177 -19.45 13.75 -22.80
C ARG A 177 -20.94 13.68 -22.48
N TYR A 178 -21.30 13.18 -21.31
CA TYR A 178 -22.68 13.17 -20.82
C TYR A 178 -23.25 14.58 -20.79
N ARG A 179 -22.47 15.53 -20.27
CA ARG A 179 -22.93 16.90 -20.09
C ARG A 179 -23.02 17.71 -21.38
N TYR A 180 -22.16 17.46 -22.38
CA TYR A 180 -22.00 18.33 -23.55
C TYR A 180 -22.32 17.66 -24.90
N LYS A 181 -22.38 16.32 -24.96
CA LYS A 181 -22.57 15.58 -26.21
C LYS A 181 -23.86 14.77 -26.19
N ASP A 182 -23.86 13.63 -25.51
CA ASP A 182 -24.99 12.70 -25.48
C ASP A 182 -25.25 12.23 -24.06
N PRO A 183 -26.48 12.36 -23.52
CA PRO A 183 -26.84 11.89 -22.19
C PRO A 183 -26.53 10.41 -21.92
N ARG A 184 -26.48 9.55 -22.94
CA ARG A 184 -26.14 8.12 -22.78
C ARG A 184 -24.71 7.90 -22.35
N ASN A 185 -23.82 8.89 -22.45
CA ASN A 185 -22.46 8.80 -21.90
C ASN A 185 -22.43 8.73 -20.36
N LEU A 186 -23.56 8.92 -19.68
CA LEU A 186 -23.69 8.59 -18.25
C LEU A 186 -23.39 7.10 -17.96
N TYR A 187 -23.69 6.19 -18.89
CA TYR A 187 -23.44 4.76 -18.62
C TYR A 187 -21.95 4.41 -18.57
N PRO A 188 -21.12 4.74 -19.55
CA PRO A 188 -19.67 4.53 -19.41
C PRO A 188 -19.03 5.40 -18.32
N ASP A 189 -19.60 6.57 -18.00
CA ASP A 189 -19.21 7.37 -16.85
C ASP A 189 -19.36 6.58 -15.55
N LEU A 190 -20.54 6.02 -15.29
CA LEU A 190 -20.80 5.19 -14.10
C LEU A 190 -19.93 3.93 -14.05
N VAL A 191 -19.68 3.28 -15.19
CA VAL A 191 -18.82 2.09 -15.25
C VAL A 191 -17.39 2.45 -14.86
N LEU A 192 -16.80 3.51 -15.43
CA LEU A 192 -15.43 3.91 -15.11
C LEU A 192 -15.31 4.46 -13.68
N GLY A 193 -16.33 5.16 -13.18
CA GLY A 193 -16.42 5.57 -11.79
C GLY A 193 -16.46 4.37 -10.83
N ALA A 194 -17.25 3.34 -11.16
CA ALA A 194 -17.28 2.11 -10.38
C ALA A 194 -15.95 1.35 -10.42
N LEU A 195 -15.30 1.23 -11.59
CA LEU A 195 -13.99 0.61 -11.70
C LEU A 195 -12.94 1.38 -10.90
N ALA A 196 -12.97 2.73 -10.89
CA ALA A 196 -12.10 3.55 -10.05
C ALA A 196 -12.37 3.32 -8.55
N PHE A 197 -13.64 3.17 -8.16
CA PHE A 197 -14.06 2.83 -6.80
C PHE A 197 -13.51 1.46 -6.35
N TYR A 198 -13.55 0.44 -7.21
CA TYR A 198 -13.04 -0.89 -6.92
C TYR A 198 -11.52 -1.03 -7.07
N ALA A 199 -10.85 -0.06 -7.67
CA ALA A 199 -9.42 -0.13 -7.89
C ALA A 199 -8.60 0.21 -6.63
N TYR A 200 -9.08 1.12 -5.76
CA TYR A 200 -8.28 1.59 -4.62
C TYR A 200 -9.15 2.21 -3.52
N SER A 201 -8.88 1.86 -2.25
CA SER A 201 -9.70 2.29 -1.11
C SER A 201 -9.89 3.81 -0.97
N PRO A 202 -8.86 4.68 -1.03
CA PRO A 202 -9.07 6.14 -1.03
C PRO A 202 -9.90 6.64 -2.21
N GLY A 203 -9.84 5.95 -3.36
CA GLY A 203 -10.64 6.25 -4.54
C GLY A 203 -12.13 6.13 -4.32
N GLN A 204 -12.57 5.28 -3.40
CA GLN A 204 -13.98 5.12 -3.04
C GLN A 204 -14.57 6.46 -2.58
N VAL A 205 -13.90 7.12 -1.65
CA VAL A 205 -14.34 8.42 -1.13
C VAL A 205 -14.25 9.50 -2.21
N VAL A 206 -13.15 9.54 -2.98
CA VAL A 206 -12.95 10.54 -4.04
C VAL A 206 -14.04 10.44 -5.11
N VAL A 207 -14.37 9.25 -5.58
CA VAL A 207 -15.40 9.04 -6.61
C VAL A 207 -16.77 9.45 -6.07
N VAL A 208 -17.11 9.08 -4.83
CA VAL A 208 -18.39 9.44 -4.21
C VAL A 208 -18.51 10.95 -4.03
N VAL A 209 -17.48 11.58 -3.44
CA VAL A 209 -17.47 13.04 -3.20
C VAL A 209 -17.57 13.80 -4.54
N THR A 210 -16.81 13.38 -5.56
CA THR A 210 -16.89 13.98 -6.89
C THR A 210 -18.28 13.82 -7.48
N SER A 211 -18.86 12.62 -7.46
CA SER A 211 -20.18 12.35 -8.01
C SER A 211 -21.27 13.19 -7.33
N VAL A 212 -21.27 13.26 -6.00
CA VAL A 212 -22.22 14.09 -5.24
C VAL A 212 -22.07 15.57 -5.60
N ALA A 213 -20.83 16.08 -5.65
CA ALA A 213 -20.57 17.47 -6.01
C ALA A 213 -21.01 17.80 -7.44
N LEU A 214 -20.79 16.87 -8.39
CA LEU A 214 -21.25 17.03 -9.77
C LEU A 214 -22.78 17.01 -9.88
N ILE A 215 -23.45 16.13 -9.15
CA ILE A 215 -24.93 16.09 -9.11
C ILE A 215 -25.48 17.42 -8.59
N ILE A 216 -24.92 17.96 -7.51
CA ILE A 216 -25.34 19.25 -6.94
C ILE A 216 -25.06 20.38 -7.93
N SER A 217 -23.86 20.41 -8.51
CA SER A 217 -23.40 21.47 -9.41
C SER A 217 -24.25 21.60 -10.67
N ASP A 218 -24.64 20.48 -11.26
CA ASP A 218 -25.39 20.42 -12.51
C ASP A 218 -26.83 19.86 -12.33
N PHE A 219 -27.41 19.98 -11.12
CA PHE A 219 -28.69 19.40 -10.75
C PHE A 219 -29.80 19.63 -11.79
N ARG A 220 -29.91 20.88 -12.30
CA ARG A 220 -30.94 21.24 -13.33
C ARG A 220 -30.78 20.44 -14.63
N TYR A 221 -29.56 20.13 -15.00
CA TYR A 221 -29.28 19.33 -16.19
C TYR A 221 -29.65 17.87 -15.93
N HIS A 222 -29.24 17.30 -14.80
CA HIS A 222 -29.58 15.94 -14.41
C HIS A 222 -31.10 15.72 -14.40
N TRP A 223 -31.82 16.66 -13.80
CA TRP A 223 -33.29 16.60 -13.75
C TRP A 223 -33.96 16.59 -15.13
N LYS A 224 -33.40 17.32 -16.11
CA LYS A 224 -33.85 17.27 -17.49
C LYS A 224 -33.63 15.92 -18.15
N GLN A 225 -32.62 15.20 -17.76
CA GLN A 225 -32.22 13.88 -18.30
C GLN A 225 -32.75 12.70 -17.44
N ARG A 226 -33.87 12.88 -16.75
CA ARG A 226 -34.44 11.93 -15.79
C ARG A 226 -34.58 10.49 -16.31
N ARG A 227 -34.89 10.29 -17.61
CA ARG A 227 -34.98 8.94 -18.22
C ARG A 227 -33.61 8.24 -18.24
N THR A 228 -32.57 8.96 -18.65
CA THR A 228 -31.19 8.45 -18.63
C THR A 228 -30.71 8.20 -17.18
N LEU A 229 -31.11 9.09 -16.25
CA LEU A 229 -30.80 8.91 -14.83
C LEU A 229 -31.45 7.67 -14.23
N LEU A 230 -32.70 7.36 -14.57
CA LEU A 230 -33.38 6.16 -14.07
C LEU A 230 -32.66 4.88 -14.53
N VAL A 231 -32.28 4.81 -15.81
CA VAL A 231 -31.49 3.69 -16.33
C VAL A 231 -30.08 3.68 -15.68
N GLY A 232 -29.47 4.84 -15.51
CA GLY A 232 -28.20 5.01 -14.81
C GLY A 232 -28.27 4.55 -13.35
N LEU A 233 -29.37 4.81 -12.65
CA LEU A 233 -29.58 4.33 -11.28
C LEU A 233 -29.68 2.80 -11.21
N LEU A 234 -30.38 2.17 -12.16
CA LEU A 234 -30.43 0.72 -12.26
C LEU A 234 -29.03 0.13 -12.52
N LEU A 235 -28.27 0.74 -13.42
CA LEU A 235 -26.87 0.36 -13.65
C LEU A 235 -26.02 0.55 -12.38
N LEU A 236 -26.19 1.65 -11.67
CA LEU A 236 -25.45 1.92 -10.41
C LEU A 236 -25.76 0.86 -9.35
N VAL A 237 -27.02 0.44 -9.19
CA VAL A 237 -27.40 -0.65 -8.29
C VAL A 237 -26.69 -1.94 -8.66
N LEU A 238 -26.64 -2.27 -9.97
CA LEU A 238 -25.93 -3.45 -10.45
C LEU A 238 -24.42 -3.35 -10.18
N LEU A 239 -23.82 -2.19 -10.43
CA LEU A 239 -22.39 -1.93 -10.17
C LEU A 239 -22.06 -1.91 -8.68
N ALA A 240 -23.01 -1.55 -7.81
CA ALA A 240 -22.84 -1.57 -6.35
C ALA A 240 -23.02 -2.98 -5.74
N ALA A 241 -23.66 -3.92 -6.45
CA ALA A 241 -23.98 -5.24 -5.93
C ALA A 241 -22.76 -6.00 -5.38
N PRO A 242 -21.56 -6.03 -6.04
CA PRO A 242 -20.40 -6.68 -5.48
C PRO A 242 -19.94 -6.05 -4.15
N TYR A 243 -20.01 -4.72 -4.03
CA TYR A 243 -19.65 -4.02 -2.79
C TYR A 243 -20.64 -4.32 -1.66
N ILE A 244 -21.94 -4.32 -1.97
CA ILE A 244 -23.00 -4.67 -1.00
C ILE A 244 -22.79 -6.10 -0.51
N ARG A 245 -22.52 -7.05 -1.42
CA ARG A 245 -22.19 -8.44 -1.08
C ARG A 245 -20.99 -8.50 -0.13
N PHE A 246 -19.90 -7.84 -0.47
CA PHE A 246 -18.69 -7.78 0.36
C PHE A 246 -19.00 -7.21 1.77
N ARG A 247 -19.83 -6.17 1.85
CA ARG A 247 -20.23 -5.57 3.13
C ARG A 247 -21.08 -6.50 4.00
N ILE A 248 -21.83 -7.41 3.39
CA ILE A 248 -22.61 -8.43 4.11
C ILE A 248 -21.68 -9.54 4.59
N GLU A 249 -20.74 -9.98 3.75
CA GLU A 249 -19.80 -11.06 4.04
C GLU A 249 -18.69 -10.63 5.03
N GLN A 250 -18.21 -9.38 4.93
CA GLN A 250 -17.07 -8.81 5.67
C GLN A 250 -17.44 -7.48 6.33
N GLY A 251 -18.42 -7.51 7.23
CA GLY A 251 -19.02 -6.29 7.81
C GLY A 251 -18.05 -5.39 8.58
N THR A 252 -17.05 -5.95 9.23
CA THR A 252 -16.07 -5.25 10.08
C THR A 252 -14.84 -4.74 9.32
N GLU A 253 -14.64 -5.16 8.07
CA GLU A 253 -13.40 -4.93 7.32
C GLU A 253 -13.03 -3.46 7.16
N ILE A 254 -14.00 -2.55 6.95
CA ILE A 254 -13.69 -1.11 6.86
C ILE A 254 -13.12 -0.58 8.18
N THR A 255 -13.69 -1.00 9.31
CA THR A 255 -13.19 -0.60 10.63
C THR A 255 -11.80 -1.16 10.85
N HIS A 256 -11.58 -2.44 10.52
CA HIS A 256 -10.30 -3.11 10.59
C HIS A 256 -9.24 -2.42 9.72
N HIS A 257 -9.57 -2.11 8.46
CA HIS A 257 -8.68 -1.36 7.57
C HIS A 257 -8.28 0.02 8.14
N LEU A 258 -9.24 0.76 8.70
CA LEU A 258 -8.95 2.05 9.34
C LEU A 258 -8.12 1.90 10.63
N GLN A 259 -8.28 0.80 11.38
CA GLN A 259 -7.44 0.48 12.55
C GLN A 259 -5.99 0.23 12.15
N ILE A 260 -5.76 -0.63 11.16
CA ILE A 260 -4.41 -0.91 10.63
C ILE A 260 -3.72 0.38 10.17
N LEU A 261 -4.45 1.27 9.51
CA LEU A 261 -3.95 2.58 9.08
C LEU A 261 -3.86 3.60 10.22
N LYS A 262 -4.15 3.21 11.47
CA LYS A 262 -4.13 4.07 12.66
C LYS A 262 -4.93 5.37 12.45
N SER A 263 -6.15 5.23 11.87
CA SER A 263 -7.01 6.38 11.61
C SER A 263 -7.50 7.01 12.91
N TYR A 264 -7.23 8.30 13.09
CA TYR A 264 -7.75 9.09 14.21
C TYR A 264 -9.28 9.09 14.29
N TRP A 265 -9.96 8.72 13.18
CA TRP A 265 -11.43 8.67 13.13
C TRP A 265 -12.01 7.62 14.07
N LEU A 266 -11.28 6.55 14.34
CA LEU A 266 -11.66 5.49 15.27
C LEU A 266 -11.22 5.75 16.72
N GLY A 267 -10.33 6.73 16.94
CA GLY A 267 -9.86 7.09 18.28
C GLY A 267 -10.99 7.63 19.17
N ASP A 268 -10.83 7.51 20.48
CA ASP A 268 -11.75 8.06 21.48
C ASP A 268 -11.47 9.55 21.73
N ILE A 269 -11.72 10.37 20.69
CA ILE A 269 -11.59 11.83 20.72
C ILE A 269 -12.91 12.49 20.32
N PRO A 270 -13.20 13.70 20.81
CA PRO A 270 -14.41 14.43 20.49
C PRO A 270 -14.64 14.64 18.99
N LEU A 271 -15.88 14.64 18.54
CA LEU A 271 -16.21 14.80 17.10
C LEU A 271 -15.62 16.07 16.49
N TRP A 272 -15.58 17.19 17.23
CA TRP A 272 -14.99 18.44 16.75
C TRP A 272 -13.50 18.30 16.45
N GLU A 273 -12.79 17.50 17.25
CA GLU A 273 -11.37 17.21 17.05
C GLU A 273 -11.15 16.29 15.84
N LYS A 274 -12.01 15.27 15.65
CA LYS A 274 -12.03 14.47 14.42
C LYS A 274 -12.23 15.35 13.18
N LEU A 275 -13.17 16.29 13.24
CA LEU A 275 -13.42 17.24 12.15
C LEU A 275 -12.24 18.19 11.92
N LEU A 276 -11.61 18.68 12.98
CA LEU A 276 -10.42 19.54 12.88
C LEU A 276 -9.25 18.77 12.23
N ASN A 277 -9.00 17.55 12.67
CA ASN A 277 -7.99 16.65 12.08
C ASN A 277 -8.27 16.40 10.60
N TYR A 278 -9.53 16.13 10.23
CA TYR A 278 -9.92 15.96 8.83
C TYR A 278 -9.63 17.21 8.00
N VAL A 279 -10.07 18.37 8.45
CA VAL A 279 -9.83 19.64 7.74
C VAL A 279 -8.35 19.94 7.61
N THR A 280 -7.57 19.76 8.67
CA THR A 280 -6.12 20.00 8.66
C THR A 280 -5.42 19.10 7.64
N ARG A 281 -5.72 17.79 7.64
CA ARG A 281 -5.15 16.85 6.68
C ARG A 281 -5.63 17.10 5.27
N TYR A 282 -6.91 17.42 5.10
CA TYR A 282 -7.47 17.78 3.80
C TYR A 282 -6.75 19.00 3.20
N LEU A 283 -6.53 20.05 3.99
CA LEU A 283 -5.79 21.25 3.55
C LEU A 283 -4.30 20.94 3.27
N LYS A 284 -3.68 20.03 4.06
CA LYS A 284 -2.34 19.52 3.76
C LYS A 284 -2.26 18.89 2.36
N GLY A 285 -3.29 18.11 1.96
CA GLY A 285 -3.38 17.51 0.63
C GLY A 285 -3.56 18.52 -0.52
N LEU A 286 -4.04 19.73 -0.23
CA LEU A 286 -4.14 20.84 -1.21
C LEU A 286 -2.96 21.79 -1.13
N ASN A 287 -2.04 21.64 -0.17
CA ASN A 287 -0.93 22.57 0.06
C ASN A 287 0.05 22.57 -1.14
N PRO A 288 0.25 23.71 -1.83
CA PRO A 288 1.19 23.76 -2.94
C PRO A 288 2.63 23.40 -2.56
N LEU A 289 3.05 23.67 -1.33
CA LEU A 289 4.40 23.32 -0.86
C LEU A 289 4.61 21.80 -0.87
N TYR A 290 3.60 21.00 -0.46
CA TYR A 290 3.64 19.55 -0.54
C TYR A 290 3.81 19.07 -1.98
N TRP A 291 3.15 19.72 -2.93
CA TRP A 291 3.15 19.30 -4.33
C TRP A 291 4.39 19.74 -5.11
N PHE A 292 4.91 20.94 -4.88
CA PHE A 292 5.97 21.53 -5.71
C PHE A 292 7.37 21.45 -5.10
N LEU A 293 7.49 21.22 -3.80
CA LEU A 293 8.79 21.12 -3.14
C LEU A 293 9.09 19.68 -2.71
N PRO A 294 10.37 19.28 -2.69
CA PRO A 294 10.79 18.04 -2.07
C PRO A 294 10.31 17.97 -0.61
N ASN A 295 9.87 16.81 -0.17
CA ASN A 295 9.37 16.61 1.19
C ASN A 295 9.80 15.25 1.73
N ASN A 296 9.76 15.10 3.07
CA ASN A 296 10.07 13.87 3.79
C ASN A 296 8.81 13.22 4.39
N VAL A 297 7.62 13.56 3.90
CA VAL A 297 6.35 13.00 4.36
C VAL A 297 6.12 11.63 3.75
N ASP A 298 6.51 11.48 2.50
CA ASP A 298 6.34 10.24 1.74
C ASP A 298 7.56 9.34 1.87
N LEU A 299 7.35 8.03 1.71
CA LEU A 299 8.44 7.07 1.66
C LEU A 299 9.36 7.36 0.47
N ILE A 300 10.68 7.22 0.67
CA ILE A 300 11.71 7.55 -0.33
C ILE A 300 11.49 6.88 -1.68
N ARG A 301 10.94 5.66 -1.70
CA ARG A 301 10.60 4.92 -2.93
C ARG A 301 9.46 5.53 -3.75
N HIS A 302 8.67 6.45 -3.19
CA HIS A 302 7.56 7.11 -3.87
C HIS A 302 7.87 8.55 -4.31
N VAL A 303 9.10 9.00 -4.12
CA VAL A 303 9.56 10.37 -4.41
C VAL A 303 10.81 10.33 -5.28
N MET A 304 10.88 11.17 -6.29
CA MET A 304 12.14 11.42 -7.01
C MET A 304 13.01 12.37 -6.17
N LYS A 305 14.23 11.97 -5.87
CA LYS A 305 15.16 12.74 -5.01
C LYS A 305 15.34 14.17 -5.53
N GLY A 306 15.16 15.13 -4.65
CA GLY A 306 15.30 16.55 -4.97
C GLY A 306 14.16 17.17 -5.79
N MET A 307 13.11 16.40 -6.09
CA MET A 307 11.95 16.88 -6.85
C MET A 307 10.69 16.91 -6.00
N GLY A 308 9.81 17.87 -6.26
CA GLY A 308 8.42 17.82 -5.79
C GLY A 308 7.59 16.83 -6.60
N HIS A 309 6.39 16.54 -6.15
CA HIS A 309 5.44 15.67 -6.88
C HIS A 309 5.00 16.25 -8.23
N LEU A 310 4.95 17.58 -8.32
CA LEU A 310 4.76 18.35 -9.54
C LEU A 310 6.04 19.16 -9.83
N PRO A 311 6.48 19.32 -11.10
CA PRO A 311 7.65 20.14 -11.41
C PRO A 311 7.42 21.60 -11.01
N LEU A 312 8.31 22.16 -10.21
CA LEU A 312 8.19 23.55 -9.71
C LEU A 312 8.01 24.58 -10.85
N VAL A 313 8.66 24.34 -11.99
CA VAL A 313 8.52 25.18 -13.20
C VAL A 313 7.09 25.26 -13.73
N THR A 314 6.22 24.31 -13.39
CA THR A 314 4.81 24.30 -13.80
C THR A 314 3.88 25.03 -12.83
N ALA A 315 4.37 25.47 -11.67
CA ALA A 315 3.55 26.14 -10.66
C ALA A 315 2.86 27.41 -11.19
N PRO A 316 3.53 28.33 -11.91
CA PRO A 316 2.85 29.51 -12.48
C PRO A 316 1.71 29.12 -13.42
N MET A 317 1.88 28.04 -14.21
CA MET A 317 0.86 27.56 -15.14
C MET A 317 -0.33 26.95 -14.42
N LEU A 318 -0.09 26.19 -13.33
CA LEU A 318 -1.17 25.67 -12.49
C LEU A 318 -2.03 26.80 -11.91
N PHE A 319 -1.40 27.82 -11.32
CA PHE A 319 -2.13 28.94 -10.73
C PHE A 319 -2.86 29.79 -11.79
N LEU A 320 -2.29 29.94 -12.98
CA LEU A 320 -2.94 30.63 -14.08
C LEU A 320 -4.16 29.87 -14.60
N GLY A 321 -4.05 28.55 -14.75
CA GLY A 321 -5.18 27.69 -15.12
C GLY A 321 -6.26 27.65 -14.03
N LEU A 322 -5.86 27.63 -12.76
CA LEU A 322 -6.78 27.71 -11.62
C LEU A 322 -7.55 29.03 -11.62
N TRP A 323 -6.85 30.14 -11.80
CA TRP A 323 -7.46 31.47 -11.93
C TRP A 323 -8.48 31.49 -13.08
N GLN A 324 -8.14 30.95 -14.25
CA GLN A 324 -9.07 30.85 -15.37
C GLN A 324 -10.33 30.02 -15.02
N CYS A 325 -10.16 28.89 -14.34
CA CYS A 325 -11.28 28.06 -13.93
C CYS A 325 -12.19 28.78 -12.92
N ILE A 326 -11.61 29.51 -11.98
CA ILE A 326 -12.36 30.31 -10.99
C ILE A 326 -13.11 31.43 -11.71
N ARG A 327 -12.45 32.17 -12.61
CA ARG A 327 -13.09 33.26 -13.40
C ARG A 327 -14.27 32.76 -14.22
N ASN A 328 -14.17 31.55 -14.76
CA ASN A 328 -15.18 30.92 -15.62
C ASN A 328 -16.05 29.90 -14.88
N ILE A 329 -16.16 29.97 -13.56
CA ILE A 329 -16.85 29.00 -12.69
C ILE A 329 -18.34 28.79 -13.09
N ARG A 330 -18.93 29.75 -13.77
CA ARG A 330 -20.31 29.64 -14.27
C ARG A 330 -20.45 28.57 -15.36
N THR A 331 -19.39 28.19 -16.03
CA THR A 331 -19.41 27.11 -17.03
C THR A 331 -19.17 25.76 -16.36
N SER A 332 -19.96 24.76 -16.74
CA SER A 332 -19.84 23.42 -16.13
C SER A 332 -18.45 22.82 -16.34
N ALA A 333 -17.79 23.07 -17.48
CA ALA A 333 -16.47 22.53 -17.75
C ALA A 333 -15.43 22.93 -16.69
N HIS A 334 -15.38 24.21 -16.34
CA HIS A 334 -14.43 24.71 -15.34
C HIS A 334 -14.79 24.25 -13.93
N ARG A 335 -16.11 24.17 -13.60
CA ARG A 335 -16.56 23.63 -12.30
C ARG A 335 -16.17 22.18 -12.10
N VAL A 336 -16.30 21.34 -13.13
CA VAL A 336 -15.91 19.92 -13.07
C VAL A 336 -14.44 19.78 -12.66
N ILE A 337 -13.54 20.56 -13.24
CA ILE A 337 -12.10 20.51 -12.90
C ILE A 337 -11.85 21.00 -11.46
N LEU A 338 -12.54 22.06 -11.02
CA LEU A 338 -12.43 22.55 -9.65
C LEU A 338 -12.98 21.51 -8.64
N ILE A 339 -14.11 20.87 -8.95
CA ILE A 339 -14.67 19.78 -8.14
C ILE A 339 -13.69 18.63 -8.04
N ALA A 340 -13.11 18.20 -9.16
CA ALA A 340 -12.12 17.13 -9.18
C ALA A 340 -10.88 17.46 -8.34
N LEU A 341 -10.38 18.69 -8.44
CA LEU A 341 -9.25 19.17 -7.62
C LEU A 341 -9.59 19.12 -6.13
N LEU A 342 -10.76 19.65 -5.74
CA LEU A 342 -11.19 19.70 -4.34
C LEU A 342 -11.56 18.31 -3.79
N ALA A 343 -12.08 17.40 -4.60
CA ALA A 343 -12.41 16.05 -4.16
C ALA A 343 -11.16 15.17 -3.90
N ALA A 344 -10.04 15.46 -4.56
CA ALA A 344 -8.86 14.58 -4.56
C ALA A 344 -8.30 14.22 -3.17
N PRO A 345 -8.19 15.12 -2.17
CA PRO A 345 -7.66 14.77 -0.86
C PRO A 345 -8.68 14.09 0.07
N SER A 346 -9.96 14.02 -0.30
CA SER A 346 -11.05 13.64 0.63
C SER A 346 -10.88 12.25 1.24
N GLY A 347 -10.39 11.27 0.49
CA GLY A 347 -10.16 9.92 1.00
C GLY A 347 -8.93 9.83 1.91
N ALA A 348 -7.83 10.44 1.49
CA ALA A 348 -6.58 10.46 2.26
C ALA A 348 -6.72 11.18 3.60
N ALA A 349 -7.57 12.22 3.68
CA ALA A 349 -7.78 13.00 4.90
C ALA A 349 -8.37 12.21 6.07
N LEU A 350 -8.93 11.02 5.84
CA LEU A 350 -9.41 10.12 6.89
C LEU A 350 -8.28 9.43 7.67
N VAL A 351 -7.08 9.38 7.09
CA VAL A 351 -5.91 8.72 7.70
C VAL A 351 -4.76 9.72 7.82
N ASP A 352 -3.98 9.88 6.75
CA ASP A 352 -2.96 10.93 6.56
C ASP A 352 -2.62 11.08 5.08
N ILE A 353 -2.09 12.25 4.73
CA ILE A 353 -1.68 12.54 3.36
C ILE A 353 -0.39 11.78 3.03
N ALA A 354 -0.46 11.04 1.92
CA ALA A 354 0.68 10.43 1.26
C ALA A 354 0.44 10.44 -0.24
N ILE A 355 1.47 10.52 -1.05
CA ILE A 355 1.35 10.62 -2.51
C ILE A 355 0.58 9.45 -3.11
N THR A 356 0.74 8.24 -2.58
CA THR A 356 -0.02 7.06 -3.00
C THR A 356 -1.53 7.24 -2.81
N ARG A 357 -1.97 7.98 -1.80
CA ARG A 357 -3.39 8.21 -1.48
C ARG A 357 -3.99 9.41 -2.21
N VAL A 358 -3.16 10.38 -2.64
CA VAL A 358 -3.63 11.62 -3.27
C VAL A 358 -3.22 11.75 -4.73
N LEU A 359 -2.62 10.74 -5.34
CA LEU A 359 -2.11 10.78 -6.72
C LEU A 359 -3.18 11.22 -7.74
N VAL A 360 -4.45 10.96 -7.47
CA VAL A 360 -5.58 11.36 -8.31
C VAL A 360 -5.63 12.88 -8.55
N LEU A 361 -5.08 13.70 -7.65
CA LEU A 361 -4.98 15.16 -7.83
C LEU A 361 -4.15 15.54 -9.06
N VAL A 362 -3.23 14.68 -9.49
CA VAL A 362 -2.44 14.90 -10.72
C VAL A 362 -3.36 15.11 -11.92
N ILE A 363 -4.53 14.45 -11.99
CA ILE A 363 -5.43 14.56 -13.13
C ILE A 363 -5.96 16.00 -13.32
N PRO A 364 -6.65 16.61 -12.34
CA PRO A 364 -7.08 18.00 -12.48
C PRO A 364 -5.89 18.97 -12.53
N ALA A 365 -4.78 18.71 -11.84
CA ALA A 365 -3.60 19.56 -11.88
C ALA A 365 -3.00 19.65 -13.30
N VAL A 366 -2.84 18.51 -13.99
CA VAL A 366 -2.35 18.48 -15.38
C VAL A 366 -3.27 19.25 -16.33
N ILE A 367 -4.59 19.14 -16.15
CA ILE A 367 -5.54 19.92 -16.95
C ILE A 367 -5.37 21.42 -16.69
N LEU A 368 -5.24 21.82 -15.41
CA LEU A 368 -5.01 23.22 -15.03
C LEU A 368 -3.68 23.76 -15.59
N ILE A 369 -2.59 23.01 -15.45
CA ILE A 369 -1.27 23.37 -16.01
C ILE A 369 -1.37 23.55 -17.51
N SER A 370 -2.06 22.64 -18.21
CA SER A 370 -2.24 22.71 -19.67
C SER A 370 -3.03 23.94 -20.10
N LEU A 371 -4.10 24.28 -19.37
CA LEU A 371 -4.87 25.52 -19.59
C LEU A 371 -4.00 26.76 -19.39
N GLY A 372 -3.16 26.76 -18.36
CA GLY A 372 -2.21 27.85 -18.11
C GLY A 372 -1.19 28.02 -19.25
N PHE A 373 -0.63 26.91 -19.75
CA PHE A 373 0.25 26.95 -20.93
C PHE A 373 -0.46 27.48 -22.17
N GLU A 374 -1.66 27.02 -22.47
CA GLU A 374 -2.44 27.48 -23.64
C GLU A 374 -2.66 28.99 -23.56
N TYR A 375 -3.10 29.51 -22.41
CA TYR A 375 -3.29 30.93 -22.20
C TYR A 375 -2.00 31.73 -22.38
N SER A 376 -0.89 31.20 -21.85
CA SER A 376 0.43 31.84 -22.00
C SER A 376 0.88 31.87 -23.47
N LEU A 377 0.66 30.77 -24.21
CA LEU A 377 0.96 30.67 -25.64
C LEU A 377 0.10 31.62 -26.48
N GLU A 378 -1.19 31.76 -26.17
CA GLU A 378 -2.07 32.74 -26.79
C GLU A 378 -1.58 34.17 -26.56
N TYR A 379 -1.20 34.50 -25.34
CA TYR A 379 -0.64 35.83 -25.01
C TYR A 379 0.68 36.13 -25.77
N ILE A 380 1.60 35.13 -25.78
CA ILE A 380 2.88 35.25 -26.49
C ILE A 380 2.67 35.31 -28.03
N SER A 381 1.59 34.75 -28.55
CA SER A 381 1.28 34.76 -30.00
C SER A 381 1.10 36.15 -30.59
N HIS A 382 0.96 37.19 -29.77
CA HIS A 382 1.02 38.57 -30.18
C HIS A 382 2.43 39.03 -30.55
N LEU A 383 3.49 38.28 -30.16
CA LEU A 383 4.85 38.49 -30.63
C LEU A 383 4.96 38.03 -32.10
N LYS A 384 5.81 38.68 -32.88
CA LYS A 384 5.94 38.49 -34.34
C LYS A 384 6.49 37.13 -34.79
N MET A 385 6.30 36.06 -34.02
CA MET A 385 6.75 34.72 -34.36
C MET A 385 5.57 33.84 -34.78
N PRO A 386 5.75 32.91 -35.74
CA PRO A 386 4.69 31.98 -36.15
C PRO A 386 4.19 31.11 -34.99
N LYS A 387 2.88 30.93 -34.84
CA LYS A 387 2.26 30.17 -33.74
C LYS A 387 2.82 28.74 -33.57
N TRP A 388 3.12 28.07 -34.72
CA TRP A 388 3.67 26.73 -34.68
C TRP A 388 5.06 26.64 -34.04
N VAL A 389 5.88 27.71 -34.08
CA VAL A 389 7.21 27.75 -33.49
C VAL A 389 7.14 27.63 -31.97
N HIS A 390 6.25 28.41 -31.33
CA HIS A 390 6.11 28.39 -29.86
C HIS A 390 5.63 27.00 -29.38
N GLY A 391 4.63 26.40 -30.07
CA GLY A 391 4.15 25.07 -29.75
C GLY A 391 5.23 23.99 -29.92
N SER A 392 6.01 24.06 -31.02
CA SER A 392 7.08 23.09 -31.27
C SER A 392 8.24 23.21 -30.28
N VAL A 393 8.62 24.43 -29.89
CA VAL A 393 9.65 24.66 -28.84
C VAL A 393 9.19 24.08 -27.50
N LEU A 394 7.94 24.37 -27.10
CA LEU A 394 7.38 23.82 -25.87
C LEU A 394 7.31 22.29 -25.90
N PHE A 395 6.88 21.73 -27.04
CA PHE A 395 6.88 20.28 -27.26
C PHE A 395 8.28 19.69 -27.07
N GLY A 396 9.30 20.29 -27.70
CA GLY A 396 10.69 19.82 -27.58
C GLY A 396 11.20 19.90 -26.16
N LEU A 397 10.97 21.01 -25.45
CA LEU A 397 11.41 21.22 -24.06
C LEU A 397 10.75 20.20 -23.10
N LEU A 398 9.44 20.02 -23.18
CA LEU A 398 8.74 19.07 -22.30
C LEU A 398 9.09 17.62 -22.63
N THR A 399 9.33 17.30 -23.92
CA THR A 399 9.82 15.99 -24.35
C THR A 399 11.21 15.71 -23.79
N LEU A 400 12.12 16.69 -23.92
CA LEU A 400 13.47 16.57 -23.34
C LEU A 400 13.41 16.40 -21.81
N MET A 401 12.55 17.13 -21.12
CA MET A 401 12.34 16.98 -19.70
C MET A 401 11.83 15.58 -19.34
N SER A 402 10.90 14.99 -20.14
CA SER A 402 10.40 13.64 -19.90
C SER A 402 11.48 12.57 -20.06
N PHE A 403 12.35 12.67 -21.08
CA PHE A 403 13.49 11.79 -21.24
C PHE A 403 14.57 12.05 -20.19
N GLY A 404 14.79 13.30 -19.79
CA GLY A 404 15.71 13.66 -18.69
C GLY A 404 15.32 12.97 -17.39
N MET A 405 14.03 12.98 -17.03
CA MET A 405 13.52 12.24 -15.87
C MET A 405 13.75 10.73 -15.99
N LEU A 406 13.56 10.15 -17.17
CA LEU A 406 13.84 8.72 -17.39
C LEU A 406 15.31 8.40 -17.14
N VAL A 407 16.20 9.20 -17.71
CA VAL A 407 17.67 9.03 -17.53
C VAL A 407 18.05 9.21 -16.07
N GLU A 408 17.58 10.27 -15.43
CA GLU A 408 17.80 10.54 -14.00
C GLU A 408 17.37 9.35 -13.12
N ALA A 409 16.16 8.83 -13.35
CA ALA A 409 15.63 7.72 -12.57
C ALA A 409 16.37 6.41 -12.83
N LEU A 410 16.76 6.10 -14.08
CA LEU A 410 17.40 4.81 -14.39
C LEU A 410 18.90 4.78 -14.07
N VAL A 411 19.59 5.91 -14.22
CA VAL A 411 21.04 5.99 -14.03
C VAL A 411 21.39 6.31 -12.57
N TYR A 412 20.73 7.29 -11.99
CA TYR A 412 21.04 7.78 -10.64
C TYR A 412 20.07 7.25 -9.58
N GLY A 413 18.84 6.89 -9.96
CA GLY A 413 17.78 6.42 -9.09
C GLY A 413 18.20 5.32 -8.13
N PRO A 414 18.91 4.25 -8.55
CA PRO A 414 19.37 3.18 -7.67
C PRO A 414 20.24 3.65 -6.49
N THR A 415 20.85 4.83 -6.59
CA THR A 415 21.74 5.41 -5.56
C THR A 415 21.19 6.74 -5.01
N TRP A 416 19.91 7.06 -5.22
CA TRP A 416 19.29 8.25 -4.62
C TRP A 416 19.31 8.21 -3.09
N ASP A 417 19.14 7.02 -2.53
CA ASP A 417 19.19 6.76 -1.11
C ASP A 417 20.04 5.52 -0.84
N ASP A 418 20.51 5.36 0.38
CA ASP A 418 21.32 4.23 0.85
C ASP A 418 20.53 3.23 1.72
N ASP A 419 19.27 3.54 2.00
CA ASP A 419 18.35 2.62 2.67
C ASP A 419 17.66 1.70 1.64
N TYR A 420 18.17 0.47 1.53
CA TYR A 420 17.63 -0.58 0.67
C TYR A 420 16.71 -1.57 1.40
N THR A 421 16.40 -1.29 2.66
CA THR A 421 15.59 -2.16 3.53
C THR A 421 14.09 -2.09 3.20
N LEU A 422 13.29 -2.81 3.98
CA LEU A 422 11.84 -2.88 3.89
C LEU A 422 11.15 -1.50 3.87
N TYR A 423 11.62 -0.55 4.68
CA TYR A 423 11.02 0.79 4.79
C TYR A 423 11.64 1.79 3.80
N GLY A 424 12.80 1.47 3.24
CA GLY A 424 13.50 2.24 2.25
C GLY A 424 13.11 1.91 0.81
N LEU A 425 14.13 1.67 -0.03
CA LEU A 425 13.94 1.35 -1.45
C LEU A 425 13.46 -0.09 -1.70
N GLN A 426 13.61 -0.98 -0.73
CA GLN A 426 13.26 -2.41 -0.79
C GLN A 426 13.86 -3.10 -2.03
N TYR A 427 15.19 -3.10 -2.08
CA TYR A 427 15.95 -3.75 -3.15
C TYR A 427 15.97 -5.27 -2.98
N GLY A 428 15.93 -6.00 -4.08
CA GLY A 428 16.26 -7.42 -4.14
C GLY A 428 15.23 -8.30 -4.86
N GLY A 429 14.04 -7.81 -5.16
CA GLY A 429 12.97 -8.66 -5.72
C GLY A 429 13.44 -9.51 -6.89
N GLN A 430 13.84 -8.94 -8.01
CA GLN A 430 14.25 -9.71 -9.19
C GLN A 430 15.67 -10.27 -9.06
N GLU A 431 16.58 -9.48 -8.53
CA GLU A 431 18.01 -9.79 -8.44
C GLU A 431 18.22 -11.00 -7.52
N LEU A 432 17.66 -10.98 -6.32
CA LEU A 432 17.80 -12.05 -5.33
C LEU A 432 17.27 -13.40 -5.85
N PHE A 433 16.10 -13.41 -6.48
CA PHE A 433 15.52 -14.66 -6.97
C PHE A 433 16.22 -15.19 -8.24
N ASN A 434 16.87 -14.34 -9.02
CA ASN A 434 17.75 -14.80 -10.09
C ASN A 434 18.98 -15.50 -9.51
N GLU A 435 19.62 -14.92 -8.49
CA GLU A 435 20.75 -15.53 -7.78
C GLU A 435 20.35 -16.87 -7.13
N ILE A 436 19.16 -16.94 -6.51
CA ILE A 436 18.64 -18.19 -5.93
C ILE A 436 18.47 -19.27 -7.00
N LYS A 437 17.92 -18.93 -8.17
CA LYS A 437 17.77 -19.90 -9.27
C LYS A 437 19.13 -20.40 -9.79
N ASP A 438 20.12 -19.54 -9.86
CA ASP A 438 21.45 -19.94 -10.32
C ASP A 438 22.18 -20.74 -9.24
N LEU A 439 22.00 -20.39 -7.96
CA LEU A 439 22.50 -21.18 -6.84
C LEU A 439 21.92 -22.59 -6.80
N GLN A 440 20.61 -22.74 -7.01
CA GLN A 440 19.96 -24.06 -7.06
C GLN A 440 20.44 -24.93 -8.22
N LYS A 441 20.83 -24.34 -9.36
CA LYS A 441 21.46 -25.08 -10.47
C LYS A 441 22.87 -25.55 -10.09
N GLN A 442 23.62 -24.70 -9.37
CA GLN A 442 25.01 -25.00 -8.97
C GLN A 442 25.06 -26.02 -7.82
N TYR A 443 24.09 -25.95 -6.90
CA TYR A 443 24.02 -26.80 -5.71
C TYR A 443 22.61 -27.45 -5.58
N PRO A 444 22.26 -28.39 -6.47
CA PRO A 444 20.90 -28.95 -6.55
C PRO A 444 20.46 -29.71 -5.30
N ASP A 445 21.44 -30.26 -4.53
CA ASP A 445 21.17 -31.04 -3.32
C ASP A 445 21.13 -30.20 -2.05
N LYS A 446 21.46 -28.89 -2.12
CA LYS A 446 21.44 -28.02 -0.95
C LYS A 446 20.06 -27.40 -0.76
N LYS A 447 19.62 -27.40 0.48
CA LYS A 447 18.43 -26.69 0.94
C LYS A 447 18.74 -25.18 1.03
N VAL A 448 17.82 -24.36 0.62
CA VAL A 448 17.93 -22.89 0.72
C VAL A 448 16.89 -22.36 1.67
N ILE A 449 17.30 -21.55 2.65
CA ILE A 449 16.44 -20.85 3.59
C ILE A 449 16.64 -19.35 3.41
N LEU A 450 15.57 -18.63 3.11
CA LEU A 450 15.58 -17.18 2.87
C LEU A 450 14.97 -16.45 4.06
N SER A 451 15.67 -15.44 4.58
CA SER A 451 15.14 -14.55 5.61
C SER A 451 13.81 -13.88 5.17
N PRO A 452 12.80 -13.83 6.04
CA PRO A 452 11.56 -13.11 5.78
C PRO A 452 11.70 -11.59 5.95
N ASN A 453 12.78 -11.09 6.54
CA ASN A 453 12.88 -9.73 7.09
C ASN A 453 13.20 -8.63 6.07
N TRP A 454 13.50 -8.98 4.80
CA TRP A 454 13.88 -8.00 3.79
C TRP A 454 12.69 -7.40 3.03
N ALA A 455 11.55 -8.09 2.99
CA ALA A 455 10.36 -7.66 2.25
C ALA A 455 9.07 -7.86 3.05
N ASN A 456 8.09 -7.05 2.78
CA ASN A 456 6.74 -7.24 3.28
C ASN A 456 6.02 -8.31 2.44
N GLY A 457 5.95 -9.56 2.91
CA GLY A 457 5.42 -10.71 2.16
C GLY A 457 6.48 -11.37 1.26
N THR A 458 7.59 -11.76 1.86
CA THR A 458 8.69 -12.49 1.20
C THR A 458 8.22 -13.78 0.52
N ASP A 459 7.28 -14.50 1.13
CA ASP A 459 6.62 -15.69 0.58
C ASP A 459 5.92 -15.39 -0.76
N THR A 460 5.15 -14.33 -0.81
CA THR A 460 4.41 -13.91 -2.02
C THR A 460 5.36 -13.52 -3.16
N ILE A 461 6.44 -12.79 -2.86
CA ILE A 461 7.45 -12.47 -3.87
C ILE A 461 8.20 -13.73 -4.31
N ALA A 462 8.54 -14.63 -3.37
CA ALA A 462 9.18 -15.90 -3.67
C ALA A 462 8.30 -16.77 -4.60
N ARG A 463 7.01 -16.93 -4.29
CA ARG A 463 6.02 -17.62 -5.16
C ARG A 463 5.94 -16.96 -6.54
N PHE A 464 5.99 -15.63 -6.60
CA PHE A 464 5.97 -14.92 -7.87
C PHE A 464 7.13 -15.30 -8.77
N PHE A 465 8.37 -15.38 -8.26
CA PHE A 465 9.56 -15.64 -9.05
C PHE A 465 9.90 -17.13 -9.19
N LEU A 466 9.68 -17.95 -8.17
CA LEU A 466 10.07 -19.36 -8.12
C LEU A 466 8.94 -20.33 -8.47
N GLY A 467 7.69 -19.91 -8.31
CA GLY A 467 6.51 -20.74 -8.56
C GLY A 467 5.99 -21.46 -7.30
N ASP A 468 4.98 -22.30 -7.50
CA ASP A 468 4.36 -23.15 -6.49
C ASP A 468 4.50 -24.64 -6.88
N PRO A 469 4.87 -25.54 -5.93
CA PRO A 469 5.30 -25.24 -4.56
C PRO A 469 6.65 -24.50 -4.52
N LEU A 470 6.90 -23.75 -3.43
CA LEU A 470 8.18 -23.06 -3.26
C LEU A 470 9.34 -24.08 -3.15
N PRO A 471 10.40 -23.92 -3.96
CA PRO A 471 11.59 -24.77 -3.88
C PRO A 471 12.59 -24.33 -2.80
N ILE A 472 12.22 -23.38 -1.93
CA ILE A 472 13.00 -22.86 -0.82
C ILE A 472 12.13 -22.79 0.43
N GLU A 473 12.77 -22.71 1.59
CA GLU A 473 12.10 -22.40 2.85
C GLU A 473 12.29 -20.91 3.20
N ILE A 474 11.37 -20.39 4.00
CA ILE A 474 11.45 -19.04 4.55
C ILE A 474 11.63 -19.17 6.05
N GLY A 475 12.70 -18.57 6.58
CA GLY A 475 13.05 -18.63 7.99
C GLY A 475 14.19 -17.67 8.34
N SER A 476 14.17 -17.15 9.55
CA SER A 476 15.21 -16.26 10.06
C SER A 476 16.32 -17.05 10.72
N ILE A 477 17.57 -16.63 10.55
CA ILE A 477 18.71 -17.19 11.28
C ILE A 477 18.55 -17.02 12.81
N GLN A 478 17.76 -16.05 13.25
CA GLN A 478 17.46 -15.83 14.65
C GLN A 478 16.66 -16.99 15.27
N GLU A 479 15.80 -17.66 14.50
CA GLU A 479 15.10 -18.87 14.95
C GLU A 479 16.10 -19.97 15.29
N PHE A 480 17.11 -20.20 14.43
CA PHE A 480 18.20 -21.15 14.64
C PHE A 480 19.10 -20.77 15.82
N GLY A 481 19.16 -19.50 16.19
CA GLY A 481 19.92 -19.05 17.35
C GLY A 481 19.11 -19.07 18.65
N ASN A 482 17.81 -19.16 18.60
CA ASN A 482 16.93 -19.23 19.77
C ASN A 482 16.54 -20.67 20.12
N GLU A 483 16.48 -21.53 19.09
CA GLU A 483 16.13 -22.95 19.20
C GLU A 483 17.14 -23.78 18.41
N ILE A 484 17.33 -25.04 18.82
CA ILE A 484 18.18 -25.97 18.09
C ILE A 484 17.36 -26.63 16.98
N LEU A 485 17.40 -25.99 15.81
CA LEU A 485 16.80 -26.53 14.59
C LEU A 485 17.84 -27.35 13.81
N PRO A 486 17.43 -28.28 12.93
CA PRO A 486 18.36 -29.02 12.08
C PRO A 486 19.21 -28.07 11.25
N LEU A 487 20.52 -28.09 11.44
CA LEU A 487 21.48 -27.22 10.76
C LEU A 487 22.72 -28.04 10.36
N ASP A 488 23.10 -27.93 9.09
CA ASP A 488 24.35 -28.49 8.56
C ASP A 488 24.83 -27.70 7.32
N LYS A 489 26.01 -28.03 6.81
CA LYS A 489 26.59 -27.41 5.60
C LYS A 489 25.80 -27.65 4.30
N ASN A 490 24.76 -28.49 4.31
CA ASN A 490 23.86 -28.67 3.18
C ASN A 490 22.74 -27.64 3.12
N ILE A 491 22.67 -26.77 4.13
CA ILE A 491 21.70 -25.68 4.21
C ILE A 491 22.40 -24.36 3.90
N ILE A 492 21.89 -23.63 2.90
CA ILE A 492 22.35 -22.28 2.57
C ILE A 492 21.33 -21.29 3.16
N HIS A 493 21.76 -20.49 4.11
CA HIS A 493 20.97 -19.39 4.65
C HIS A 493 21.24 -18.12 3.86
N ILE A 494 20.16 -17.45 3.43
CA ILE A 494 20.22 -16.13 2.78
C ILE A 494 19.70 -15.12 3.76
N MET A 495 20.57 -14.21 4.20
CA MET A 495 20.30 -13.30 5.29
C MET A 495 20.74 -11.86 4.98
N LEU A 496 20.13 -10.92 5.66
CA LEU A 496 20.48 -9.51 5.61
C LEU A 496 21.79 -9.21 6.35
N PRO A 497 22.45 -8.05 6.11
CA PRO A 497 23.69 -7.69 6.80
C PRO A 497 23.56 -7.67 8.32
N ASN A 498 22.47 -7.15 8.86
CA ASN A 498 22.23 -7.12 10.30
C ASN A 498 22.05 -8.53 10.89
N GLU A 499 21.41 -9.45 10.18
CA GLU A 499 21.28 -10.86 10.59
C GLU A 499 22.63 -11.59 10.54
N TYR A 500 23.43 -11.32 9.52
CA TYR A 500 24.79 -11.87 9.39
C TYR A 500 25.70 -11.39 10.51
N HIS A 501 25.68 -10.10 10.84
CA HIS A 501 26.44 -9.57 11.98
C HIS A 501 25.98 -10.15 13.32
N TRP A 502 24.66 -10.22 13.54
CA TRP A 502 24.10 -10.86 14.71
C TRP A 502 24.55 -12.33 14.83
N MET A 503 24.54 -13.09 13.73
CA MET A 503 24.99 -14.47 13.69
C MET A 503 26.47 -14.59 14.14
N LEU A 504 27.35 -13.74 13.62
CA LEU A 504 28.77 -13.71 14.01
C LEU A 504 28.97 -13.36 15.48
N GLU A 505 28.23 -12.40 16.00
CA GLU A 505 28.34 -11.90 17.37
C GLU A 505 27.70 -12.86 18.39
N SER A 506 26.77 -13.70 17.97
CA SER A 506 26.05 -14.62 18.86
C SER A 506 26.93 -15.69 19.49
N GLY A 507 28.06 -16.02 18.87
CA GLY A 507 28.96 -17.10 19.30
C GLY A 507 28.36 -18.51 19.21
N LYS A 508 27.23 -18.69 18.55
CA LYS A 508 26.47 -19.95 18.46
C LYS A 508 26.83 -20.80 17.24
N PHE A 509 27.48 -20.18 16.25
CA PHE A 509 27.77 -20.79 14.95
C PHE A 509 29.25 -20.88 14.68
N THR A 510 29.67 -21.95 13.98
CA THR A 510 31.04 -22.22 13.58
C THR A 510 31.09 -22.67 12.13
N ASP A 511 32.28 -22.84 11.59
CA ASP A 511 32.49 -23.26 10.18
C ASP A 511 31.73 -22.38 9.16
N ILE A 512 31.64 -21.10 9.46
CA ILE A 512 30.90 -20.12 8.69
C ILE A 512 31.63 -19.90 7.37
N GLU A 513 30.94 -20.19 6.26
CA GLU A 513 31.44 -19.98 4.91
C GLU A 513 30.45 -19.11 4.11
N VAL A 514 30.90 -17.95 3.65
CA VAL A 514 30.13 -17.09 2.73
C VAL A 514 30.36 -17.59 1.31
N ILE A 515 29.35 -18.25 0.75
CA ILE A 515 29.41 -18.77 -0.62
C ILE A 515 29.37 -17.60 -1.61
N GLN A 516 28.52 -16.60 -1.34
CA GLN A 516 28.27 -15.47 -2.22
C GLN A 516 27.71 -14.29 -1.43
N THR A 517 27.89 -13.09 -1.97
CA THR A 517 27.23 -11.87 -1.46
C THR A 517 26.59 -11.11 -2.62
N LEU A 518 25.28 -10.90 -2.56
CA LEU A 518 24.59 -9.99 -3.47
C LEU A 518 24.71 -8.58 -2.90
N LYS A 519 25.30 -7.68 -3.68
CA LYS A 519 25.52 -6.29 -3.27
C LYS A 519 24.32 -5.40 -3.56
N TYR A 520 24.14 -4.39 -2.74
CA TYR A 520 23.23 -3.28 -3.02
C TYR A 520 23.78 -2.41 -4.16
N PRO A 521 22.93 -1.61 -4.83
CA PRO A 521 23.35 -0.75 -5.95
C PRO A 521 24.45 0.26 -5.62
N ASN A 522 24.59 0.66 -4.36
CA ASN A 522 25.67 1.54 -3.89
C ASN A 522 27.00 0.80 -3.64
N GLY A 523 27.05 -0.51 -3.85
CA GLY A 523 28.22 -1.36 -3.68
C GLY A 523 28.40 -1.94 -2.28
N SER A 524 27.58 -1.55 -1.28
CA SER A 524 27.57 -2.19 0.05
C SER A 524 26.98 -3.59 -0.02
N ASP A 525 27.28 -4.40 1.00
CA ASP A 525 26.77 -5.76 1.08
C ASP A 525 25.27 -5.77 1.37
N GLY A 526 24.53 -6.57 0.62
CA GLY A 526 23.06 -6.65 0.69
C GLY A 526 22.56 -7.97 1.24
N PHE A 527 22.83 -9.09 0.56
CA PHE A 527 22.40 -10.41 1.01
C PHE A 527 23.60 -11.34 1.08
N PHE A 528 23.77 -12.00 2.22
CA PHE A 528 24.79 -12.99 2.44
C PHE A 528 24.22 -14.40 2.24
N PHE A 529 24.89 -15.22 1.44
CA PHE A 529 24.56 -16.62 1.21
C PHE A 529 25.58 -17.45 2.00
N VAL A 530 25.14 -18.06 3.09
CA VAL A 530 26.05 -18.60 4.12
C VAL A 530 25.70 -20.04 4.45
N THR A 531 26.72 -20.88 4.57
CA THR A 531 26.64 -22.19 5.24
C THR A 531 27.37 -22.14 6.56
N MET A 532 26.90 -22.91 7.54
CA MET A 532 27.47 -22.92 8.89
C MET A 532 27.08 -24.20 9.63
N ASN A 533 27.68 -24.43 10.78
CA ASN A 533 27.29 -25.42 11.76
C ASN A 533 27.10 -24.75 13.12
N TYR A 534 26.44 -25.44 14.05
CA TYR A 534 26.47 -25.03 15.46
C TYR A 534 27.85 -25.30 16.07
N VAL A 535 28.18 -24.52 17.10
CA VAL A 535 29.32 -24.83 18.00
C VAL A 535 29.01 -26.09 18.82
N ASP A 536 30.05 -26.84 19.26
CA ASP A 536 29.88 -28.11 19.95
C ASP A 536 29.07 -28.00 21.26
N ASN A 537 29.18 -26.85 21.93
CA ASN A 537 28.48 -26.57 23.20
C ASN A 537 27.18 -25.77 23.05
N ILE A 538 26.53 -25.82 21.88
CA ILE A 538 25.31 -25.04 21.60
C ILE A 538 24.19 -25.32 22.61
N ASN A 539 24.01 -26.57 23.05
CA ASN A 539 23.02 -26.95 24.05
C ASN A 539 23.19 -26.17 25.36
N GLU A 540 24.46 -26.09 25.85
CA GLU A 540 24.77 -25.38 27.06
C GLU A 540 24.51 -23.88 26.94
N ILE A 541 24.85 -23.29 25.81
CA ILE A 541 24.61 -21.86 25.52
C ILE A 541 23.11 -21.56 25.54
N ILE A 542 22.33 -22.34 24.84
CA ILE A 542 20.85 -22.12 24.72
C ILE A 542 20.20 -22.37 26.09
N GLU A 543 20.58 -23.42 26.81
CA GLU A 543 20.05 -23.68 28.17
C GLU A 543 20.36 -22.53 29.13
N GLN A 544 21.59 -21.97 29.06
CA GLN A 544 21.96 -20.81 29.88
C GLN A 544 21.14 -19.56 29.51
N GLU A 545 20.93 -19.30 28.22
CA GLU A 545 20.11 -18.17 27.76
C GLU A 545 18.64 -18.35 28.17
N ILE A 546 18.08 -19.54 28.03
CA ILE A 546 16.72 -19.86 28.48
C ILE A 546 16.62 -19.63 30.01
N ALA A 547 17.59 -20.09 30.76
CA ALA A 547 17.62 -19.86 32.21
C ALA A 547 17.69 -18.37 32.57
N GLU A 548 18.47 -17.58 31.82
CA GLU A 548 18.56 -16.12 32.00
C GLU A 548 17.26 -15.40 31.65
N ARG A 549 16.62 -15.80 30.55
CA ARG A 549 15.32 -15.24 30.08
C ARG A 549 14.18 -15.56 31.04
N ARG A 550 14.24 -16.70 31.75
CA ARG A 550 13.26 -17.11 32.77
C ARG A 550 13.42 -16.41 34.11
N LYS A 551 14.51 -15.66 34.33
CA LYS A 551 14.69 -14.92 35.59
C LYS A 551 13.59 -13.86 35.77
N PRO A 552 12.98 -13.81 36.98
CA PRO A 552 12.01 -12.78 37.30
C PRO A 552 12.60 -11.37 37.20
N ARG A 553 11.85 -10.45 36.61
CA ARG A 553 12.15 -9.03 36.54
C ARG A 553 11.22 -8.25 37.46
N GLN A 554 11.67 -7.10 37.92
CA GLN A 554 10.87 -6.25 38.80
C GLN A 554 10.71 -4.88 38.19
N ALA A 555 9.48 -4.32 38.28
CA ALA A 555 9.19 -2.94 37.91
C ALA A 555 8.13 -2.35 38.83
N THR A 556 8.18 -1.03 39.02
CA THR A 556 7.08 -0.28 39.62
C THR A 556 6.16 0.21 38.50
N ILE A 557 4.90 -0.13 38.59
CA ILE A 557 3.88 0.24 37.59
C ILE A 557 2.74 1.01 38.26
N MET A 558 2.02 1.82 37.46
CA MET A 558 0.85 2.56 37.92
C MET A 558 -0.43 1.75 37.66
N ILE A 559 -1.16 1.40 38.69
CA ILE A 559 -2.46 0.71 38.57
C ILE A 559 -3.50 1.54 39.31
N SER A 560 -4.49 2.05 38.59
CA SER A 560 -5.58 2.88 39.15
C SER A 560 -5.06 4.05 40.00
N GLY A 561 -3.94 4.67 39.62
CA GLY A 561 -3.36 5.82 40.31
C GLY A 561 -2.45 5.47 41.52
N GLN A 562 -2.17 4.20 41.78
CA GLN A 562 -1.24 3.73 42.83
C GLN A 562 0.01 3.09 42.23
N GLU A 563 1.16 3.31 42.81
CA GLU A 563 2.40 2.60 42.46
C GLU A 563 2.36 1.19 43.04
N VAL A 564 2.46 0.17 42.16
CA VAL A 564 2.42 -1.24 42.51
C VAL A 564 3.72 -1.90 42.09
N GLN A 565 4.29 -2.73 42.92
CA GLN A 565 5.47 -3.54 42.59
C GLN A 565 4.99 -4.75 41.76
N ALA A 566 5.55 -4.93 40.59
CA ALA A 566 5.28 -6.06 39.73
C ALA A 566 6.54 -6.91 39.52
N VAL A 567 6.39 -8.22 39.69
CA VAL A 567 7.41 -9.22 39.33
C VAL A 567 6.88 -10.05 38.18
N TYR A 568 7.64 -10.19 37.08
CA TYR A 568 7.20 -10.80 35.87
C TYR A 568 8.38 -11.38 35.06
N PRO A 569 8.16 -12.33 34.12
CA PRO A 569 9.23 -12.87 33.27
C PRO A 569 9.62 -11.87 32.17
N LEU A 570 10.70 -12.16 31.44
CA LEU A 570 11.12 -11.37 30.30
C LEU A 570 9.99 -11.30 29.25
N LEU A 571 9.71 -10.09 28.81
CA LEU A 571 8.83 -9.81 27.67
C LEU A 571 9.69 -9.51 26.43
N ASP A 572 9.30 -10.01 25.26
CA ASP A 572 9.93 -9.70 23.99
C ASP A 572 9.20 -8.56 23.24
N MET A 573 7.99 -8.23 23.71
CA MET A 573 7.19 -7.15 23.14
C MET A 573 6.60 -6.28 24.24
N ASN A 574 6.92 -5.00 24.19
CA ASN A 574 6.47 -3.95 25.10
C ASN A 574 6.91 -4.14 26.58
N GLU A 575 6.42 -3.30 27.46
CA GLU A 575 6.71 -3.28 28.89
C GLU A 575 5.48 -3.71 29.68
N ILE A 576 5.69 -4.27 30.89
CA ILE A 576 4.62 -4.77 31.76
C ILE A 576 3.54 -3.72 32.09
N LYS A 577 3.89 -2.43 32.10
CA LYS A 577 2.92 -1.35 32.32
C LYS A 577 1.77 -1.33 31.31
N HIS A 578 2.02 -1.82 30.07
CA HIS A 578 1.01 -1.85 29.01
C HIS A 578 -0.07 -2.92 29.22
N ALA A 579 0.11 -3.83 30.16
CA ALA A 579 -0.93 -4.75 30.59
C ALA A 579 -1.93 -4.12 31.60
N PHE A 580 -1.70 -2.85 32.00
CA PHE A 580 -2.48 -2.15 33.02
C PHE A 580 -2.72 -0.67 32.67
N ASP A 581 -2.56 -0.28 31.40
CA ASP A 581 -2.62 1.11 30.95
C ASP A 581 -4.03 1.54 30.49
N GLY A 582 -5.00 0.63 30.52
CA GLY A 582 -6.38 0.86 30.07
C GLY A 582 -6.51 0.91 28.55
N ASN A 583 -5.51 0.44 27.79
CA ASN A 583 -5.49 0.46 26.35
C ASN A 583 -5.51 -0.96 25.78
N ASP A 584 -6.66 -1.39 25.30
CA ASP A 584 -6.89 -2.72 24.72
C ASP A 584 -6.22 -2.94 23.35
N THR A 585 -5.47 -1.96 22.84
CA THR A 585 -4.71 -2.06 21.59
C THR A 585 -3.23 -2.32 21.79
N THR A 586 -2.71 -2.19 23.01
CA THR A 586 -1.31 -2.49 23.36
C THR A 586 -1.16 -3.94 23.77
N LEU A 587 -0.21 -4.65 23.16
CA LEU A 587 0.07 -6.06 23.41
C LEU A 587 1.38 -6.20 24.19
N ILE A 588 1.39 -6.97 25.27
CA ILE A 588 2.62 -7.55 25.81
C ILE A 588 2.72 -9.03 25.43
N ARG A 589 3.95 -9.50 25.24
CA ARG A 589 4.22 -10.89 24.87
C ARG A 589 5.41 -11.42 25.66
N THR A 590 5.30 -12.67 26.15
CA THR A 590 6.44 -13.35 26.77
C THR A 590 7.40 -13.85 25.71
N PHE A 591 8.70 -13.88 26.02
CA PHE A 591 9.71 -14.48 25.16
C PHE A 591 9.64 -16.02 25.24
N GLU A 592 9.70 -16.56 26.47
CA GLU A 592 9.71 -18.01 26.68
C GLU A 592 8.80 -18.48 27.82
N ALA A 593 8.38 -17.56 28.68
CA ALA A 593 7.60 -17.95 29.84
C ALA A 593 6.17 -18.33 29.45
N ASN A 594 5.81 -19.56 29.70
CA ASN A 594 4.43 -20.04 29.67
C ASN A 594 4.22 -20.96 30.90
N PRO A 595 3.42 -20.52 31.90
CA PRO A 595 2.57 -19.35 31.92
C PRO A 595 3.34 -18.01 32.07
N LEU A 596 2.71 -16.92 31.57
CA LEU A 596 3.04 -15.56 32.00
C LEU A 596 2.57 -15.40 33.44
N ARG A 597 3.53 -15.33 34.38
CA ARG A 597 3.25 -15.14 35.79
C ARG A 597 3.58 -13.71 36.19
N ILE A 598 2.57 -12.95 36.63
CA ILE A 598 2.70 -11.58 37.15
C ILE A 598 2.37 -11.58 38.62
N GLU A 599 3.28 -11.17 39.45
CA GLU A 599 3.09 -11.01 40.90
C GLU A 599 2.99 -9.51 41.21
N LEU A 600 1.87 -9.10 41.80
CA LEU A 600 1.61 -7.73 42.19
C LEU A 600 1.59 -7.60 43.72
N THR A 601 2.37 -6.65 44.23
CA THR A 601 2.35 -6.29 45.67
C THR A 601 1.79 -4.88 45.79
N PHE A 602 0.62 -4.76 46.40
CA PHE A 602 -0.06 -3.50 46.62
C PHE A 602 0.45 -2.79 47.86
N PRO A 603 0.79 -1.49 47.81
CA PRO A 603 1.22 -0.73 49.00
C PRO A 603 0.09 -0.57 50.03
N GLU A 604 -1.16 -0.52 49.56
CA GLU A 604 -2.36 -0.55 50.38
C GLU A 604 -3.25 -1.72 49.92
N PRO A 605 -3.79 -2.51 50.86
CA PRO A 605 -4.67 -3.65 50.51
C PRO A 605 -5.87 -3.18 49.68
N ARG A 606 -6.22 -4.02 48.69
CA ARG A 606 -7.27 -3.68 47.69
C ARG A 606 -8.35 -4.74 47.72
N TRP A 607 -9.62 -4.29 47.64
CA TRP A 607 -10.75 -5.17 47.42
C TRP A 607 -10.77 -5.61 45.92
N ILE A 608 -10.86 -6.92 45.70
CA ILE A 608 -10.97 -7.51 44.37
C ILE A 608 -12.21 -8.38 44.34
N SER A 609 -13.12 -8.11 43.42
CA SER A 609 -14.33 -8.89 43.14
C SER A 609 -14.25 -9.69 41.84
N ASN A 610 -13.49 -9.17 40.87
CA ASN A 610 -13.19 -9.88 39.61
C ASN A 610 -11.83 -9.46 39.03
N VAL A 611 -11.28 -10.34 38.20
CA VAL A 611 -10.11 -10.05 37.35
C VAL A 611 -10.42 -10.48 35.94
N THR A 612 -10.24 -9.57 34.99
CA THR A 612 -10.41 -9.83 33.55
C THR A 612 -9.08 -9.62 32.84
N ALA A 613 -8.65 -10.61 32.08
CA ALA A 613 -7.50 -10.54 31.17
C ALA A 613 -7.99 -10.56 29.72
N LEU A 614 -7.49 -9.64 28.90
CA LEU A 614 -7.75 -9.60 27.47
C LEU A 614 -6.63 -10.37 26.75
N VAL A 615 -6.98 -11.56 26.22
CA VAL A 615 -6.01 -12.55 25.71
C VAL A 615 -6.18 -12.79 24.22
N GLY A 616 -5.17 -13.38 23.56
CA GLY A 616 -5.17 -13.72 22.14
C GLY A 616 -6.06 -14.93 21.79
N GLY A 617 -5.91 -15.40 20.56
CA GLY A 617 -6.75 -16.44 19.99
C GLY A 617 -6.46 -17.87 20.49
N ALA A 618 -5.30 -18.13 21.09
CA ALA A 618 -4.92 -19.44 21.62
C ALA A 618 -5.84 -19.89 22.78
N SER A 619 -6.02 -21.20 22.96
CA SER A 619 -6.67 -21.72 24.16
C SER A 619 -5.89 -21.25 25.41
N THR A 620 -6.58 -20.59 26.32
CA THR A 620 -5.93 -19.89 27.42
C THR A 620 -6.58 -20.21 28.75
N ARG A 621 -5.75 -20.47 29.78
CA ARG A 621 -6.16 -20.58 31.19
C ARG A 621 -5.69 -19.35 31.94
N LEU A 622 -6.61 -18.68 32.64
CA LEU A 622 -6.33 -17.63 33.61
C LEU A 622 -6.42 -18.24 35.01
N SER A 623 -5.39 -18.05 35.84
CA SER A 623 -5.37 -18.46 37.24
C SER A 623 -5.01 -17.27 38.14
N LEU A 624 -5.65 -17.17 39.29
CA LEU A 624 -5.41 -16.18 40.30
C LEU A 624 -5.01 -16.85 41.60
N ILE A 625 -3.98 -16.34 42.25
CA ILE A 625 -3.56 -16.71 43.64
C ILE A 625 -3.53 -15.42 44.43
N MET A 626 -4.41 -15.28 45.41
CA MET A 626 -4.63 -14.07 46.19
C MET A 626 -4.30 -14.33 47.65
N THR A 627 -3.39 -13.55 48.24
CA THR A 627 -3.12 -13.55 49.67
C THR A 627 -4.09 -12.60 50.35
N ILE A 628 -4.85 -13.11 51.33
CA ILE A 628 -5.84 -12.32 52.10
C ILE A 628 -5.13 -11.45 53.09
N PHE A 629 -5.34 -10.13 53.02
CA PHE A 629 -4.74 -9.19 53.98
C PHE A 629 -5.15 -9.48 55.41
N GLY A 630 -4.14 -9.55 56.31
CA GLY A 630 -4.36 -9.76 57.71
C GLY A 630 -4.64 -11.24 58.13
N SER A 631 -4.46 -12.20 57.20
CA SER A 631 -4.55 -13.63 57.49
C SER A 631 -3.54 -14.43 56.68
N ASP A 632 -3.24 -15.66 57.11
CA ASP A 632 -2.43 -16.61 56.32
C ASP A 632 -3.24 -17.33 55.23
N GLY A 633 -4.46 -16.84 54.93
CA GLY A 633 -5.35 -17.44 53.95
C GLY A 633 -4.97 -17.10 52.51
N VAL A 634 -4.99 -18.12 51.66
CA VAL A 634 -4.79 -17.96 50.18
C VAL A 634 -6.04 -18.43 49.45
N VAL A 635 -6.54 -17.62 48.54
CA VAL A 635 -7.66 -17.96 47.65
C VAL A 635 -7.11 -18.22 46.24
N THR A 636 -7.39 -19.38 45.68
CA THR A 636 -7.01 -19.73 44.32
C THR A 636 -8.27 -19.93 43.47
N ARG A 637 -8.27 -19.35 42.27
CA ARG A 637 -9.35 -19.51 41.28
C ARG A 637 -8.72 -19.65 39.88
N SER A 638 -9.37 -20.42 39.00
CA SER A 638 -8.94 -20.53 37.59
C SER A 638 -10.15 -20.71 36.67
N THR A 639 -9.99 -20.25 35.43
CA THR A 639 -10.95 -20.44 34.35
C THR A 639 -10.25 -20.60 33.01
N GLU A 640 -10.91 -21.21 32.03
CA GLU A 640 -10.34 -21.47 30.71
C GLU A 640 -11.26 -20.99 29.60
N VAL A 641 -10.65 -20.61 28.45
CA VAL A 641 -11.37 -20.34 27.19
C VAL A 641 -10.68 -21.11 26.07
N GLY A 642 -11.46 -21.67 25.13
CA GLY A 642 -10.97 -22.43 23.99
C GLY A 642 -10.38 -21.50 22.90
N GLU A 643 -10.05 -21.99 21.71
CA GLU A 643 -9.51 -21.20 20.59
C GLU A 643 -10.50 -20.17 20.03
N SER A 644 -9.97 -19.07 19.48
CA SER A 644 -10.73 -18.02 18.81
C SER A 644 -9.86 -17.36 17.73
N THR A 645 -10.50 -16.77 16.74
CA THR A 645 -9.82 -15.96 15.74
C THR A 645 -9.66 -14.49 16.17
N GLN A 646 -10.17 -14.11 17.36
CA GLN A 646 -10.18 -12.74 17.84
C GLN A 646 -9.65 -12.64 19.27
N VAL A 647 -9.08 -11.49 19.61
CA VAL A 647 -8.77 -11.10 20.98
C VAL A 647 -10.07 -11.09 21.80
N ARG A 648 -10.02 -11.63 23.01
CA ARG A 648 -11.21 -11.80 23.86
C ARG A 648 -10.89 -11.70 25.34
N PRO A 649 -11.90 -11.28 26.16
CA PRO A 649 -11.76 -11.30 27.60
C PRO A 649 -11.90 -12.72 28.17
N ILE A 650 -11.11 -13.00 29.19
CA ILE A 650 -11.28 -14.13 30.12
C ILE A 650 -11.41 -13.55 31.52
N THR A 651 -12.51 -13.87 32.23
CA THR A 651 -12.83 -13.27 33.52
C THR A 651 -12.97 -14.34 34.61
N ILE A 652 -12.38 -14.09 35.76
CA ILE A 652 -12.65 -14.80 37.01
C ILE A 652 -13.46 -13.87 37.90
N GLU A 653 -14.68 -14.27 38.25
CA GLU A 653 -15.51 -13.63 39.22
C GLU A 653 -15.36 -14.34 40.58
N LEU A 654 -15.30 -13.56 41.66
CA LEU A 654 -15.23 -14.09 43.02
C LEU A 654 -16.63 -14.06 43.63
N ASP A 655 -16.97 -15.10 44.41
CA ASP A 655 -18.26 -15.20 45.09
C ASP A 655 -18.50 -14.03 46.06
N GLU A 656 -17.42 -13.56 46.70
CA GLU A 656 -17.40 -12.36 47.56
C GLU A 656 -16.10 -11.59 47.31
N PRO A 657 -16.09 -10.25 47.39
CA PRO A 657 -14.88 -9.46 47.29
C PRO A 657 -13.85 -9.85 48.36
N VAL A 658 -12.62 -10.01 47.96
CA VAL A 658 -11.48 -10.38 48.83
C VAL A 658 -10.54 -9.20 48.99
N LEU A 659 -10.15 -8.86 50.22
CA LEU A 659 -9.15 -7.84 50.51
C LEU A 659 -7.76 -8.45 50.38
N VAL A 660 -6.98 -8.01 49.38
CA VAL A 660 -5.68 -8.59 49.05
C VAL A 660 -4.56 -7.55 49.10
N ASP A 661 -3.38 -7.93 49.57
CA ASP A 661 -2.15 -7.14 49.46
C ASP A 661 -1.14 -7.75 48.46
N HIS A 662 -1.30 -9.04 48.13
CA HIS A 662 -0.48 -9.74 47.15
C HIS A 662 -1.37 -10.56 46.20
N LEU A 663 -1.19 -10.35 44.90
CA LEU A 663 -1.95 -11.01 43.82
C LEU A 663 -0.99 -11.62 42.81
N VAL A 664 -1.13 -12.91 42.54
CA VAL A 664 -0.44 -13.57 41.46
C VAL A 664 -1.44 -13.87 40.35
N ILE A 665 -1.14 -13.45 39.16
CA ILE A 665 -1.92 -13.68 37.94
C ILE A 665 -1.10 -14.57 37.02
N GLU A 666 -1.63 -15.71 36.62
CA GLU A 666 -1.00 -16.63 35.68
C GLU A 666 -1.87 -16.77 34.44
N VAL A 667 -1.29 -16.46 33.28
CA VAL A 667 -1.92 -16.64 31.98
C VAL A 667 -1.17 -17.74 31.25
N LEU A 668 -1.80 -18.89 31.07
CA LEU A 668 -1.23 -20.06 30.41
C LEU A 668 -1.80 -20.20 29.00
N ASN A 669 -0.94 -20.21 28.00
CA ASN A 669 -1.28 -20.70 26.68
C ASN A 669 -1.28 -22.25 26.71
N ILE A 670 -2.46 -22.88 26.48
CA ILE A 670 -2.65 -24.32 26.57
C ILE A 670 -2.23 -25.03 25.29
N ASN A 671 -2.15 -24.31 24.17
CA ASN A 671 -1.69 -24.86 22.89
C ASN A 671 -0.19 -25.13 22.99
N ASP A 672 0.17 -26.39 23.03
CA ASP A 672 1.49 -26.89 23.36
C ASP A 672 2.62 -26.45 22.44
N GLY A 673 3.74 -26.19 23.03
CA GLY A 673 5.08 -26.06 22.48
C GLY A 673 6.04 -25.62 23.58
N ASN A 674 7.28 -26.03 23.54
CA ASN A 674 8.30 -25.60 24.50
C ASN A 674 8.55 -24.08 24.48
N VAL A 675 8.05 -23.39 23.45
CA VAL A 675 8.19 -21.94 23.23
C VAL A 675 6.81 -21.35 22.88
N ALA A 676 5.83 -21.54 23.76
CA ALA A 676 4.52 -20.94 23.57
C ALA A 676 4.50 -19.51 24.09
N HIS A 677 4.42 -18.53 23.21
CA HIS A 677 4.24 -17.14 23.61
C HIS A 677 2.85 -16.92 24.21
N VAL A 678 2.81 -16.21 25.34
CA VAL A 678 1.56 -15.69 25.89
C VAL A 678 1.35 -14.27 25.39
N HIS A 679 0.21 -14.04 24.76
CA HIS A 679 -0.22 -12.74 24.25
C HIS A 679 -1.27 -12.16 25.20
N LEU A 680 -1.00 -10.99 25.77
CA LEU A 680 -1.87 -10.31 26.73
C LEU A 680 -1.97 -8.83 26.39
N TRP A 681 -3.19 -8.31 26.26
CA TRP A 681 -3.43 -6.90 25.94
C TRP A 681 -3.69 -6.07 27.19
N GLU A 682 -4.54 -6.54 28.10
CA GLU A 682 -4.94 -5.73 29.24
C GLU A 682 -5.36 -6.65 30.42
N ILE A 683 -5.08 -6.23 31.62
CA ILE A 683 -5.61 -6.81 32.86
C ILE A 683 -6.35 -5.73 33.63
N THR A 684 -7.61 -6.00 33.93
CA THR A 684 -8.45 -5.13 34.76
C THR A 684 -8.97 -5.86 35.98
N PHE A 685 -9.12 -5.17 37.09
CA PHE A 685 -9.76 -5.69 38.29
C PHE A 685 -10.80 -4.69 38.83
N LYS A 686 -11.87 -5.23 39.43
CA LYS A 686 -12.91 -4.48 40.11
C LYS A 686 -13.01 -4.93 41.57
#